data_c9d9ff56ec387232b74e0145ad2d9f3f
#
_entry.id   c9d9ff56ec387232b74e0145ad2d9f3f
#
_cell.length_a   1.000
_cell.length_b   1.000
_cell.length_c   1.000
_cell.angle_alpha   90.00
_cell.angle_beta   90.00
_cell.angle_gamma   90.00
#
_symmetry.space_group_name_H-M   'P 1'
#
loop_
_entity.id
_entity.type
_entity.pdbx_description
1 polymer ?
#
loop_
_entity_poly.entity_id
_entity_poly.type
_entity_poly.pdbx_seq_one_letter_code
_entity_poly.pdbx_strand_id
1 'polypeptide(L)'
;MYRLIEKLHLERYLNSRLILAIDLVVSGVASLCALVLVRLLLPPLSNISKFALLWIGCAVVYSFITFFLLKTYRSVIRHSTLREIAKFVVAVIGKELLLGLTILLYPPTPLFGMHMLALLLFDLLLTLCGLILIRVAMIIVYDLVKNNLKSRKQHQLVLVYGLSEKSVSLVTRLQSSPHYKVVGFLTFGRRMKNHTIAECPVYYFENEYSIRYLRQRYDIDAVLFPTNEEAQTEQERLIRYCVESNLKILITPPIDEVIDGKIMRQSIREIKIEDLLGRPEIKISLDEIRANFREKTVMVTGAAGSIGSELCRQLASFGIKKLILFDNAETPMHNLRLELEERFPKLEFVPVIGDIRLPNRLDFAFRTFHPQVVFHAAAYKHVPLMEENPCEAVLVNVIGTRNVALKCLEYNVEKMVMISTDKAVNPTNIMGCTKRLAEIYVQSLGLAIEQGTIEGATKFVTTRFGNVLGSNGSVIPRFREQIAKGGPVTVTHPDITRFFMTIPEACQLVMEAATISTGNQICVFDMGKSVKIADLAKRMIELAGYEPGEEIKIEYTGLRPGEKLYEEVLSNTENTIPTTHDRIRIAKVREYDYAKACAATGQLEQFARMVNVPDTVCLMKKIVPEFKSKNSEFERFDKVQPA
;
A
#
# COMPACT_ATOMS: atom_id res chain seq x y z
N MET A 1 -10.82 38.32 21.69
CA MET A 1 -9.87 38.01 20.63
C MET A 1 -10.29 36.77 19.86
N TYR A 2 -10.54 35.59 20.46
CA TYR A 2 -10.99 34.36 19.78
C TYR A 2 -12.30 34.52 18.97
N ARG A 3 -13.34 35.14 19.49
CA ARG A 3 -14.61 35.41 18.78
C ARG A 3 -14.50 36.34 17.57
N LEU A 4 -13.47 37.20 17.54
CA LEU A 4 -13.21 38.09 16.40
C LEU A 4 -12.49 37.35 15.25
N ILE A 5 -11.62 36.40 15.60
CA ILE A 5 -10.89 35.55 14.64
C ILE A 5 -11.85 34.56 13.94
N GLU A 6 -12.80 34.00 14.69
CA GLU A 6 -13.84 33.12 14.17
C GLU A 6 -14.84 33.85 13.25
N LYS A 7 -15.22 35.09 13.60
CA LYS A 7 -16.10 35.95 12.78
C LYS A 7 -15.44 36.43 11.47
N LEU A 8 -14.12 36.54 11.43
CA LEU A 8 -13.39 37.02 10.25
C LEU A 8 -13.04 35.92 9.23
N HIS A 9 -13.43 34.67 9.46
CA HIS A 9 -13.13 33.52 8.57
C HIS A 9 -11.65 33.46 8.14
N LEU A 10 -10.73 33.83 9.06
CA LEU A 10 -9.28 33.87 8.83
C LEU A 10 -8.67 32.48 8.48
N GLU A 11 -9.45 31.40 8.65
CA GLU A 11 -9.00 30.04 8.34
C GLU A 11 -8.87 29.76 6.84
N ARG A 12 -9.51 30.52 5.96
CA ARG A 12 -9.50 30.22 4.51
C ARG A 12 -8.81 31.28 3.65
N TYR A 13 -9.24 32.54 3.67
CA TYR A 13 -8.60 33.62 2.87
C TYR A 13 -9.04 34.99 3.39
N LEU A 14 -8.09 35.97 3.49
CA LEU A 14 -8.47 37.37 3.70
C LEU A 14 -9.34 37.88 2.53
N ASN A 15 -10.36 38.64 2.86
CA ASN A 15 -11.23 39.21 1.83
C ASN A 15 -10.42 40.16 0.91
N SER A 16 -10.50 39.96 -0.40
CA SER A 16 -9.76 40.74 -1.39
C SER A 16 -10.01 42.25 -1.30
N ARG A 17 -11.22 42.65 -0.86
CA ARG A 17 -11.54 44.09 -0.60
C ARG A 17 -10.75 44.66 0.57
N LEU A 18 -10.55 43.86 1.61
CA LEU A 18 -9.74 44.28 2.79
C LEU A 18 -8.27 44.43 2.39
N ILE A 19 -7.76 43.54 1.58
CA ILE A 19 -6.39 43.62 1.05
C ILE A 19 -6.19 44.90 0.25
N LEU A 20 -7.12 45.23 -0.66
CA LEU A 20 -7.07 46.46 -1.43
C LEU A 20 -7.11 47.70 -0.52
N ALA A 21 -7.96 47.71 0.50
CA ALA A 21 -8.02 48.83 1.46
C ALA A 21 -6.71 49.01 2.22
N ILE A 22 -6.05 47.95 2.66
CA ILE A 22 -4.74 47.99 3.30
C ILE A 22 -3.69 48.54 2.34
N ASP A 23 -3.64 48.07 1.10
CA ASP A 23 -2.69 48.54 0.09
C ASP A 23 -2.85 50.05 -0.18
N LEU A 24 -4.09 50.56 -0.25
CA LEU A 24 -4.38 51.98 -0.42
C LEU A 24 -3.94 52.80 0.78
N VAL A 25 -4.17 52.32 1.99
CA VAL A 25 -3.70 53.01 3.23
C VAL A 25 -2.18 53.07 3.25
N VAL A 26 -1.50 51.96 2.92
CA VAL A 26 -0.03 51.92 2.83
C VAL A 26 0.49 52.92 1.83
N SER A 27 -0.12 52.99 0.63
CA SER A 27 0.26 53.97 -0.40
C SER A 27 0.03 55.41 0.05
N GLY A 28 -1.10 55.70 0.70
CA GLY A 28 -1.37 57.05 1.24
C GLY A 28 -0.39 57.49 2.30
N VAL A 29 -0.05 56.58 3.25
CA VAL A 29 0.96 56.82 4.27
C VAL A 29 2.35 57.01 3.68
N ALA A 30 2.72 56.22 2.67
CA ALA A 30 4.00 56.35 1.97
C ALA A 30 4.12 57.71 1.28
N SER A 31 3.05 58.16 0.60
CA SER A 31 3.02 59.48 -0.04
C SER A 31 3.08 60.63 0.96
N LEU A 32 2.46 60.50 2.12
CA LEU A 32 2.62 61.45 3.21
C LEU A 32 4.05 61.51 3.73
N CYS A 33 4.67 60.33 3.96
CA CYS A 33 6.06 60.25 4.41
C CYS A 33 7.04 60.83 3.37
N ALA A 34 6.80 60.61 2.08
CA ALA A 34 7.59 61.20 1.02
C ALA A 34 7.55 62.73 1.04
N LEU A 35 6.36 63.30 1.24
CA LEU A 35 6.21 64.77 1.42
C LEU A 35 6.99 65.30 2.64
N VAL A 36 6.91 64.61 3.77
CA VAL A 36 7.65 64.99 4.99
C VAL A 36 9.15 64.92 4.73
N LEU A 37 9.65 63.85 4.10
CA LEU A 37 11.07 63.71 3.78
C LEU A 37 11.57 64.78 2.82
N VAL A 38 10.83 65.11 1.77
CA VAL A 38 11.18 66.20 0.84
C VAL A 38 11.25 67.54 1.59
N ARG A 39 10.29 67.79 2.50
CA ARG A 39 10.29 69.01 3.36
C ARG A 39 11.46 69.08 4.31
N LEU A 40 11.95 67.98 4.82
CA LEU A 40 13.06 67.92 5.75
C LEU A 40 14.42 68.02 5.08
N LEU A 41 14.56 67.46 3.88
CA LEU A 41 15.84 67.30 3.18
C LEU A 41 16.13 68.44 2.19
N LEU A 42 15.08 69.13 1.68
CA LEU A 42 15.22 70.18 0.70
C LEU A 42 14.77 71.56 1.27
N PRO A 43 15.27 72.72 0.73
CA PRO A 43 14.93 74.03 1.25
C PRO A 43 13.41 74.29 1.29
N PRO A 44 12.89 75.02 2.31
CA PRO A 44 11.47 75.17 2.54
C PRO A 44 10.77 75.98 1.41
N LEU A 45 9.71 75.39 0.85
CA LEU A 45 8.81 76.04 -0.12
C LEU A 45 7.58 76.58 0.61
N SER A 46 7.27 77.87 0.41
CA SER A 46 6.03 78.49 0.89
C SER A 46 4.84 77.95 0.11
N ASN A 47 3.79 77.41 0.77
CA ASN A 47 2.56 76.85 0.25
C ASN A 47 2.46 75.30 0.07
N ILE A 48 3.31 74.53 0.73
CA ILE A 48 3.27 73.07 0.70
C ILE A 48 1.94 72.47 1.25
N SER A 49 1.28 73.13 2.21
CA SER A 49 0.09 72.55 2.86
C SER A 49 -1.11 72.35 1.92
N LYS A 50 -1.37 73.24 1.00
CA LYS A 50 -2.45 73.11 0.01
C LYS A 50 -2.12 72.04 -1.05
N PHE A 51 -0.84 71.97 -1.43
CA PHE A 51 -0.35 70.96 -2.36
C PHE A 51 -0.32 69.54 -1.76
N ALA A 52 -0.02 69.43 -0.48
CA ALA A 52 0.07 68.16 0.23
C ALA A 52 -1.24 67.37 0.17
N LEU A 53 -2.38 68.03 0.40
CA LEU A 53 -3.69 67.38 0.43
C LEU A 53 -4.10 66.91 -0.97
N LEU A 54 -3.79 67.73 -2.00
CA LEU A 54 -4.02 67.36 -3.39
C LEU A 54 -3.13 66.19 -3.85
N TRP A 55 -1.84 66.23 -3.47
CA TRP A 55 -0.88 65.16 -3.76
C TRP A 55 -1.31 63.82 -3.18
N ILE A 56 -1.65 63.74 -1.91
CA ILE A 56 -2.09 62.49 -1.24
C ILE A 56 -3.39 62.01 -1.89
N GLY A 57 -4.33 62.91 -2.19
CA GLY A 57 -5.58 62.56 -2.87
C GLY A 57 -5.34 61.93 -4.23
N CYS A 58 -4.51 62.56 -5.06
CA CYS A 58 -4.14 62.01 -6.39
C CYS A 58 -3.38 60.68 -6.26
N ALA A 59 -2.42 60.59 -5.32
CA ALA A 59 -1.66 59.36 -5.09
C ALA A 59 -2.57 58.18 -4.71
N VAL A 60 -3.54 58.38 -3.82
CA VAL A 60 -4.51 57.32 -3.45
C VAL A 60 -5.42 56.94 -4.63
N VAL A 61 -5.91 57.91 -5.38
CA VAL A 61 -6.77 57.65 -6.55
C VAL A 61 -6.00 56.87 -7.64
N TYR A 62 -4.77 57.29 -7.94
CA TYR A 62 -3.97 56.60 -8.97
C TYR A 62 -3.49 55.21 -8.46
N SER A 63 -3.21 55.06 -7.18
CA SER A 63 -2.97 53.74 -6.59
C SER A 63 -4.20 52.83 -6.73
N PHE A 64 -5.39 53.38 -6.47
CA PHE A 64 -6.61 52.59 -6.65
C PHE A 64 -6.77 52.12 -8.12
N ILE A 65 -6.57 53.02 -9.08
CA ILE A 65 -6.68 52.70 -10.50
C ILE A 65 -5.66 51.61 -10.90
N THR A 66 -4.38 51.80 -10.57
CA THR A 66 -3.32 50.86 -10.95
C THR A 66 -3.44 49.51 -10.24
N PHE A 67 -3.76 49.50 -8.96
CA PHE A 67 -3.95 48.25 -8.18
C PHE A 67 -5.19 47.48 -8.64
N PHE A 68 -6.26 48.20 -9.02
CA PHE A 68 -7.48 47.57 -9.53
C PHE A 68 -7.26 46.98 -10.91
N LEU A 69 -6.62 47.70 -11.85
CA LEU A 69 -6.33 47.23 -13.22
C LEU A 69 -5.41 46.00 -13.21
N LEU A 70 -4.33 46.03 -12.40
CA LEU A 70 -3.37 44.94 -12.32
C LEU A 70 -3.81 43.82 -11.37
N LYS A 71 -4.97 43.95 -10.71
CA LYS A 71 -5.57 42.97 -9.80
C LYS A 71 -4.62 42.50 -8.68
N THR A 72 -3.79 43.39 -8.13
CA THR A 72 -2.80 43.08 -7.10
C THR A 72 -3.42 42.53 -5.83
N TYR A 73 -4.68 42.88 -5.54
CA TYR A 73 -5.45 42.44 -4.36
C TYR A 73 -5.99 41.00 -4.45
N ARG A 74 -5.85 40.33 -5.62
CA ARG A 74 -6.33 38.94 -5.81
C ARG A 74 -5.28 37.88 -5.51
N SER A 75 -4.04 38.29 -5.19
CA SER A 75 -2.98 37.36 -4.87
C SER A 75 -3.22 36.68 -3.52
N VAL A 76 -3.03 35.35 -3.49
CA VAL A 76 -3.08 34.59 -2.23
C VAL A 76 -1.79 34.84 -1.48
N ILE A 77 -1.87 35.46 -0.31
CA ILE A 77 -0.72 35.92 0.52
C ILE A 77 0.33 34.81 0.71
N ARG A 78 -0.09 33.54 0.86
CA ARG A 78 0.77 32.39 1.15
C ARG A 78 1.65 31.94 -0.05
N HIS A 79 1.29 32.28 -1.28
CA HIS A 79 1.96 31.80 -2.49
C HIS A 79 2.49 32.94 -3.36
N SER A 80 2.93 34.04 -2.73
CA SER A 80 3.53 35.17 -3.43
C SER A 80 4.80 34.74 -4.14
N THR A 81 4.73 34.63 -5.46
CA THR A 81 5.86 34.33 -6.35
C THR A 81 6.56 35.62 -6.80
N LEU A 82 7.78 35.49 -7.35
CA LEU A 82 8.49 36.62 -7.99
C LEU A 82 7.61 37.36 -9.01
N ARG A 83 6.70 36.66 -9.67
CA ARG A 83 5.74 37.22 -10.62
C ARG A 83 4.74 38.20 -9.97
N GLU A 84 4.39 37.98 -8.71
CA GLU A 84 3.48 38.84 -7.95
C GLU A 84 4.19 40.12 -7.48
N ILE A 85 5.45 40.00 -7.07
CA ILE A 85 6.28 41.17 -6.73
C ILE A 85 6.44 42.05 -7.97
N ALA A 86 6.66 41.47 -9.14
CA ALA A 86 6.72 42.21 -10.40
C ALA A 86 5.44 43.02 -10.69
N LYS A 87 4.24 42.50 -10.38
CA LYS A 87 2.98 43.24 -10.51
C LYS A 87 2.92 44.46 -9.60
N PHE A 88 3.41 44.39 -8.37
CA PHE A 88 3.51 45.54 -7.48
C PHE A 88 4.44 46.62 -8.04
N VAL A 89 5.62 46.21 -8.52
CA VAL A 89 6.58 47.15 -9.14
C VAL A 89 5.91 47.87 -10.33
N VAL A 90 5.25 47.15 -11.24
CA VAL A 90 4.56 47.72 -12.38
C VAL A 90 3.40 48.65 -11.94
N ALA A 91 2.65 48.25 -10.90
CA ALA A 91 1.54 49.08 -10.41
C ALA A 91 2.00 50.39 -9.80
N VAL A 92 3.10 50.37 -9.00
CA VAL A 92 3.66 51.55 -8.38
C VAL A 92 4.32 52.49 -9.43
N ILE A 93 5.04 51.92 -10.40
CA ILE A 93 5.57 52.69 -11.52
C ILE A 93 4.41 53.36 -12.32
N GLY A 94 3.34 52.63 -12.57
CA GLY A 94 2.16 53.20 -13.23
C GLY A 94 1.53 54.35 -12.44
N LYS A 95 1.44 54.26 -11.12
CA LYS A 95 1.02 55.35 -10.22
C LYS A 95 1.92 56.57 -10.39
N GLU A 96 3.25 56.37 -10.33
CA GLU A 96 4.21 57.49 -10.44
C GLU A 96 4.19 58.16 -11.81
N LEU A 97 3.98 57.40 -12.88
CA LEU A 97 3.80 57.95 -14.22
C LEU A 97 2.54 58.85 -14.31
N LEU A 98 1.43 58.43 -13.70
CA LEU A 98 0.21 59.24 -13.62
C LEU A 98 0.41 60.51 -12.77
N LEU A 99 1.10 60.40 -11.68
CA LEU A 99 1.47 61.58 -10.83
C LEU A 99 2.40 62.53 -11.60
N GLY A 100 3.44 62.01 -12.27
CA GLY A 100 4.34 62.76 -13.12
C GLY A 100 3.62 63.48 -14.25
N LEU A 101 2.67 62.81 -14.91
CA LEU A 101 1.84 63.39 -15.96
C LEU A 101 0.96 64.53 -15.42
N THR A 102 0.40 64.37 -14.21
CA THR A 102 -0.40 65.41 -13.55
C THR A 102 0.44 66.65 -13.25
N ILE A 103 1.69 66.46 -12.77
CA ILE A 103 2.63 67.56 -12.55
C ILE A 103 2.98 68.26 -13.86
N LEU A 104 3.18 67.54 -14.95
CA LEU A 104 3.51 68.09 -16.27
C LEU A 104 2.38 68.92 -16.85
N LEU A 105 1.12 68.49 -16.68
CA LEU A 105 -0.07 69.19 -17.19
C LEU A 105 -0.46 70.40 -16.32
N TYR A 106 -0.19 70.38 -15.03
CA TYR A 106 -0.55 71.41 -14.07
C TYR A 106 0.67 71.74 -13.15
N PRO A 107 1.70 72.39 -13.71
CA PRO A 107 2.91 72.69 -12.93
C PRO A 107 2.59 73.72 -11.82
N PRO A 108 2.81 73.37 -10.56
CA PRO A 108 2.44 74.26 -9.44
C PRO A 108 3.26 75.56 -9.33
N THR A 109 4.48 75.63 -9.86
CA THR A 109 5.32 76.85 -10.05
C THR A 109 6.62 76.50 -10.82
N PRO A 110 7.31 77.48 -11.49
CA PRO A 110 8.50 77.22 -12.31
C PRO A 110 9.77 76.76 -11.58
N LEU A 111 9.83 76.84 -10.26
CA LEU A 111 11.00 76.52 -9.41
C LEU A 111 10.99 75.08 -8.87
N PHE A 112 10.09 74.22 -9.32
CA PHE A 112 9.73 72.94 -8.66
C PHE A 112 10.42 71.69 -9.21
N GLY A 113 11.23 71.74 -10.25
CA GLY A 113 11.72 70.54 -10.97
C GLY A 113 12.43 69.50 -10.08
N MET A 114 13.38 69.93 -9.26
CA MET A 114 14.18 69.00 -8.43
C MET A 114 13.40 68.42 -7.23
N HIS A 115 12.54 69.27 -6.61
CA HIS A 115 11.68 68.85 -5.51
C HIS A 115 10.63 67.81 -5.95
N MET A 116 10.08 67.97 -7.16
CA MET A 116 9.10 67.06 -7.72
C MET A 116 9.71 65.72 -8.13
N LEU A 117 10.90 65.73 -8.71
CA LEU A 117 11.63 64.49 -9.00
C LEU A 117 11.96 63.72 -7.72
N ALA A 118 12.45 64.43 -6.70
CA ALA A 118 12.73 63.85 -5.39
C ALA A 118 11.45 63.28 -4.75
N LEU A 119 10.32 63.96 -4.85
CA LEU A 119 9.03 63.52 -4.30
C LEU A 119 8.54 62.25 -4.98
N LEU A 120 8.58 62.19 -6.30
CA LEU A 120 8.23 60.97 -7.05
C LEU A 120 9.13 59.79 -6.70
N LEU A 121 10.44 60.03 -6.53
CA LEU A 121 11.42 59.02 -6.22
C LEU A 121 11.24 58.48 -4.81
N PHE A 122 11.02 59.36 -3.81
CA PHE A 122 10.73 58.93 -2.43
C PHE A 122 9.39 58.24 -2.31
N ASP A 123 8.36 58.72 -3.01
CA ASP A 123 7.03 58.08 -3.03
C ASP A 123 7.09 56.69 -3.66
N LEU A 124 7.78 56.49 -4.77
CA LEU A 124 8.03 55.19 -5.41
C LEU A 124 8.69 54.22 -4.41
N LEU A 125 9.81 54.63 -3.83
CA LEU A 125 10.59 53.75 -2.90
C LEU A 125 9.78 53.41 -1.65
N LEU A 126 9.17 54.38 -0.98
CA LEU A 126 8.40 54.17 0.24
C LEU A 126 7.14 53.34 0.01
N THR A 127 6.44 53.56 -1.12
CA THR A 127 5.26 52.81 -1.49
C THR A 127 5.63 51.35 -1.75
N LEU A 128 6.70 51.11 -2.53
CA LEU A 128 7.16 49.73 -2.83
C LEU A 128 7.62 48.99 -1.59
N CYS A 129 8.47 49.63 -0.75
CA CYS A 129 8.93 49.06 0.52
C CYS A 129 7.76 48.80 1.49
N GLY A 130 6.82 49.73 1.60
CA GLY A 130 5.65 49.59 2.46
C GLY A 130 4.74 48.41 2.04
N LEU A 131 4.48 48.23 0.75
CA LEU A 131 3.70 47.13 0.23
C LEU A 131 4.39 45.79 0.46
N ILE A 132 5.70 45.69 0.26
CA ILE A 132 6.45 44.45 0.53
C ILE A 132 6.45 44.13 2.03
N LEU A 133 6.73 45.12 2.90
CA LEU A 133 6.74 44.94 4.35
C LEU A 133 5.40 44.48 4.90
N ILE A 134 4.29 45.08 4.45
CA ILE A 134 2.97 44.66 4.93
C ILE A 134 2.63 43.24 4.46
N ARG A 135 3.05 42.81 3.26
CA ARG A 135 2.88 41.45 2.79
C ARG A 135 3.66 40.43 3.64
N VAL A 136 4.93 40.77 3.95
CA VAL A 136 5.76 39.91 4.84
C VAL A 136 5.13 39.83 6.23
N ALA A 137 4.69 40.96 6.79
CA ALA A 137 4.01 40.99 8.08
C ALA A 137 2.73 40.14 8.08
N MET A 138 1.91 40.20 7.02
CA MET A 138 0.70 39.36 6.89
C MET A 138 1.02 37.87 6.83
N ILE A 139 2.11 37.46 6.15
CA ILE A 139 2.57 36.08 6.11
C ILE A 139 2.98 35.63 7.51
N ILE A 140 3.79 36.41 8.20
CA ILE A 140 4.26 36.10 9.56
C ILE A 140 3.07 35.96 10.53
N VAL A 141 2.15 36.93 10.53
CA VAL A 141 0.96 36.89 11.40
C VAL A 141 0.08 35.66 11.07
N TYR A 142 -0.11 35.35 9.80
CA TYR A 142 -0.86 34.15 9.38
C TYR A 142 -0.19 32.87 9.91
N ASP A 143 1.13 32.74 9.77
CA ASP A 143 1.86 31.57 10.23
C ASP A 143 1.87 31.45 11.76
N LEU A 144 1.98 32.56 12.49
CA LEU A 144 1.86 32.57 13.96
C LEU A 144 0.47 32.14 14.43
N VAL A 145 -0.60 32.65 13.81
CA VAL A 145 -1.99 32.26 14.12
C VAL A 145 -2.23 30.80 13.81
N LYS A 146 -1.76 30.32 12.66
CA LYS A 146 -1.88 28.92 12.24
C LYS A 146 -1.13 27.97 13.18
N ASN A 147 0.08 28.33 13.60
CA ASN A 147 0.88 27.50 14.51
C ASN A 147 0.25 27.43 15.91
N ASN A 148 -0.31 28.53 16.43
CA ASN A 148 -1.00 28.55 17.71
C ASN A 148 -2.33 27.77 17.70
N LEU A 149 -3.05 27.72 16.57
CA LEU A 149 -4.28 26.92 16.41
C LEU A 149 -3.97 25.42 16.28
N LYS A 150 -2.83 25.04 15.70
CA LYS A 150 -2.37 23.65 15.56
C LYS A 150 -1.83 23.04 16.86
N SER A 151 -1.42 23.83 17.83
CA SER A 151 -0.78 23.40 19.09
C SER A 151 -1.65 22.48 19.99
N ARG A 152 -2.88 22.18 19.64
CA ARG A 152 -3.78 21.30 20.39
C ARG A 152 -3.95 19.86 19.84
N LYS A 153 -3.37 19.52 18.68
CA LYS A 153 -3.36 18.13 18.17
C LYS A 153 -1.94 17.58 18.32
N GLN A 154 -1.79 16.47 19.02
CA GLN A 154 -0.53 15.71 19.11
C GLN A 154 -0.10 15.31 17.68
N HIS A 155 0.93 15.99 17.15
CA HIS A 155 1.59 15.59 15.92
C HIS A 155 2.68 14.59 16.25
N GLN A 156 2.80 13.53 15.46
CA GLN A 156 3.99 12.68 15.51
C GLN A 156 5.17 13.39 14.85
N LEU A 157 6.28 13.51 15.58
CA LEU A 157 7.52 14.10 15.10
C LEU A 157 8.33 13.06 14.33
N VAL A 158 8.55 13.29 13.03
CA VAL A 158 9.17 12.29 12.15
C VAL A 158 10.42 12.81 11.48
N LEU A 159 11.43 11.92 11.31
CA LEU A 159 12.55 12.08 10.40
C LEU A 159 12.27 11.33 9.11
N VAL A 160 12.59 11.90 7.95
CA VAL A 160 12.45 11.24 6.65
C VAL A 160 13.81 10.71 6.22
N TYR A 161 13.89 9.41 5.93
CA TYR A 161 15.13 8.78 5.48
C TYR A 161 15.45 9.13 4.03
N GLY A 162 16.75 9.33 3.75
CA GLY A 162 17.30 9.57 2.41
C GLY A 162 17.14 11.01 1.94
N LEU A 163 17.82 11.30 0.82
CA LEU A 163 17.81 12.60 0.13
C LEU A 163 17.36 12.45 -1.34
N SER A 164 16.69 11.35 -1.67
CA SER A 164 16.15 11.10 -3.01
C SER A 164 15.04 12.08 -3.36
N GLU A 165 14.71 12.22 -4.64
CA GLU A 165 13.56 13.02 -5.07
C GLU A 165 12.25 12.57 -4.41
N LYS A 166 12.12 11.26 -4.15
CA LYS A 166 10.98 10.68 -3.42
C LYS A 166 10.93 11.19 -1.97
N SER A 167 12.08 11.25 -1.28
CA SER A 167 12.18 11.79 0.08
C SER A 167 11.80 13.28 0.14
N VAL A 168 12.30 14.09 -0.79
CA VAL A 168 12.01 15.54 -0.87
C VAL A 168 10.52 15.79 -1.17
N SER A 169 9.95 15.05 -2.13
CA SER A 169 8.54 15.11 -2.46
C SER A 169 7.65 14.72 -1.27
N LEU A 170 8.05 13.69 -0.52
CA LEU A 170 7.36 13.25 0.67
C LEU A 170 7.36 14.32 1.77
N VAL A 171 8.51 14.95 2.04
CA VAL A 171 8.62 16.06 3.02
C VAL A 171 7.70 17.21 2.62
N THR A 172 7.72 17.64 1.36
CA THR A 172 6.85 18.73 0.86
C THR A 172 5.37 18.42 1.07
N ARG A 173 4.95 17.18 0.85
CA ARG A 173 3.58 16.71 1.09
C ARG A 173 3.23 16.71 2.58
N LEU A 174 4.15 16.31 3.45
CA LEU A 174 3.93 16.22 4.89
C LEU A 174 3.93 17.58 5.59
N GLN A 175 4.52 18.64 5.01
CA GLN A 175 4.48 20.01 5.57
C GLN A 175 3.04 20.50 5.81
N SER A 176 2.06 20.00 5.04
CA SER A 176 0.64 20.32 5.23
C SER A 176 -0.15 19.27 6.02
N SER A 177 0.50 18.20 6.50
CA SER A 177 -0.16 17.11 7.23
C SER A 177 -0.68 17.56 8.60
N PRO A 178 -1.90 17.17 8.99
CA PRO A 178 -2.40 17.42 10.34
C PRO A 178 -1.92 16.38 11.38
N HIS A 179 -1.24 15.31 10.96
CA HIS A 179 -0.85 14.19 11.81
C HIS A 179 0.65 14.06 12.02
N TYR A 180 1.44 14.48 11.04
CA TYR A 180 2.90 14.38 11.07
C TYR A 180 3.57 15.74 10.98
N LYS A 181 4.65 15.92 11.74
CA LYS A 181 5.53 17.09 11.65
C LYS A 181 6.93 16.61 11.32
N VAL A 182 7.44 16.99 10.16
CA VAL A 182 8.79 16.64 9.75
C VAL A 182 9.79 17.47 10.52
N VAL A 183 10.71 16.81 11.24
CA VAL A 183 11.81 17.42 11.98
C VAL A 183 13.01 17.66 11.06
N GLY A 184 13.23 16.78 10.09
CA GLY A 184 14.32 16.87 9.13
C GLY A 184 14.50 15.59 8.32
N PHE A 185 15.52 15.59 7.49
CA PHE A 185 16.00 14.42 6.78
C PHE A 185 17.01 13.64 7.61
N LEU A 186 17.10 12.33 7.40
CA LEU A 186 18.08 11.46 8.04
C LEU A 186 18.89 10.71 6.97
N THR A 187 20.23 10.77 7.03
CA THR A 187 21.11 10.09 6.08
C THR A 187 22.29 9.42 6.78
N PHE A 188 22.86 8.40 6.13
CA PHE A 188 24.07 7.76 6.64
C PHE A 188 25.33 8.58 6.31
N GLY A 189 26.19 8.78 7.32
CA GLY A 189 27.50 9.46 7.18
C GLY A 189 27.42 10.99 7.15
N ARG A 190 28.59 11.63 7.34
CA ARG A 190 28.71 13.09 7.61
C ARG A 190 28.74 14.02 6.40
N ARG A 191 28.62 13.50 5.16
CA ARG A 191 28.83 14.29 3.93
C ARG A 191 27.91 15.51 3.79
N MET A 192 26.72 15.48 4.40
CA MET A 192 25.68 16.53 4.28
C MET A 192 25.45 17.31 5.59
N LYS A 193 26.45 17.38 6.47
CA LYS A 193 26.33 18.10 7.74
C LYS A 193 26.05 19.59 7.49
N ASN A 194 25.09 20.15 8.25
CA ASN A 194 24.67 21.56 8.19
C ASN A 194 24.00 22.00 6.86
N HIS A 195 23.47 21.06 6.06
CA HIS A 195 22.66 21.40 4.88
C HIS A 195 21.17 21.43 5.25
N THR A 196 20.42 22.27 4.54
CA THR A 196 18.96 22.33 4.61
C THR A 196 18.39 22.05 3.22
N ILE A 197 17.40 21.18 3.15
CA ILE A 197 16.69 20.82 1.91
C ILE A 197 15.20 21.02 2.17
N ALA A 198 14.49 21.71 1.29
CA ALA A 198 13.07 22.03 1.45
C ALA A 198 12.76 22.63 2.84
N GLU A 199 13.60 23.56 3.31
CA GLU A 199 13.51 24.22 4.62
C GLU A 199 13.69 23.30 5.84
N CYS A 200 14.02 22.02 5.63
CA CYS A 200 14.27 21.05 6.70
C CYS A 200 15.76 20.76 6.84
N PRO A 201 16.29 20.67 8.07
CA PRO A 201 17.68 20.32 8.31
C PRO A 201 17.97 18.85 7.95
N VAL A 202 19.22 18.60 7.56
CA VAL A 202 19.71 17.24 7.30
C VAL A 202 20.50 16.76 8.50
N TYR A 203 20.02 15.68 9.12
CA TYR A 203 20.70 14.96 10.18
C TYR A 203 21.43 13.75 9.62
N TYR A 204 22.45 13.29 10.34
CA TYR A 204 23.19 12.10 9.96
C TYR A 204 23.29 11.11 11.13
N PHE A 205 23.45 9.86 10.79
CA PHE A 205 23.76 8.80 11.75
C PHE A 205 24.95 7.98 11.27
N GLU A 206 25.68 7.43 12.20
CA GLU A 206 26.81 6.51 11.98
C GLU A 206 26.64 5.23 12.78
N ASN A 207 25.97 5.34 13.92
CA ASN A 207 25.73 4.27 14.88
C ASN A 207 24.45 4.51 15.68
N GLU A 208 24.11 3.57 16.55
CA GLU A 208 22.95 3.61 17.44
C GLU A 208 22.94 4.87 18.31
N TYR A 209 24.08 5.28 18.87
CA TYR A 209 24.16 6.47 19.72
C TYR A 209 23.74 7.75 18.99
N SER A 210 23.99 7.82 17.69
CA SER A 210 23.54 8.95 16.87
C SER A 210 22.01 9.03 16.82
N ILE A 211 21.33 7.89 16.67
CA ILE A 211 19.86 7.81 16.63
C ILE A 211 19.27 8.12 18.00
N ARG A 212 19.82 7.52 19.07
CA ARG A 212 19.41 7.79 20.46
C ARG A 212 19.55 9.27 20.83
N TYR A 213 20.67 9.91 20.43
CA TYR A 213 20.88 11.35 20.62
C TYR A 213 19.84 12.20 19.89
N LEU A 214 19.56 11.90 18.61
CA LEU A 214 18.56 12.63 17.82
C LEU A 214 17.16 12.49 18.45
N ARG A 215 16.78 11.28 18.89
CA ARG A 215 15.51 11.06 19.59
C ARG A 215 15.38 11.92 20.83
N GLN A 216 16.37 11.89 21.73
CA GLN A 216 16.31 12.65 22.97
C GLN A 216 16.37 14.16 22.76
N ARG A 217 17.15 14.62 21.78
CA ARG A 217 17.36 16.05 21.50
C ARG A 217 16.16 16.73 20.87
N TYR A 218 15.44 16.02 19.99
CA TYR A 218 14.37 16.57 19.16
C TYR A 218 13.01 15.93 19.42
N ASP A 219 12.90 15.05 20.41
CA ASP A 219 11.68 14.33 20.80
C ASP A 219 11.02 13.61 19.61
N ILE A 220 11.83 12.88 18.84
CA ILE A 220 11.40 12.20 17.62
C ILE A 220 10.60 10.97 17.98
N ASP A 221 9.44 10.78 17.34
CA ASP A 221 8.55 9.63 17.53
C ASP A 221 8.84 8.51 16.52
N ALA A 222 9.22 8.86 15.29
CA ALA A 222 9.37 7.87 14.21
C ALA A 222 10.38 8.28 13.13
N VAL A 223 10.89 7.26 12.42
CA VAL A 223 11.61 7.42 11.15
C VAL A 223 10.71 6.93 10.02
N LEU A 224 10.57 7.72 8.97
CA LEU A 224 9.71 7.46 7.82
C LEU A 224 10.54 7.17 6.58
N PHE A 225 10.34 5.99 5.99
CA PHE A 225 10.95 5.58 4.73
C PHE A 225 10.04 5.92 3.54
N PRO A 226 10.58 6.52 2.46
CA PRO A 226 9.81 6.84 1.25
C PRO A 226 9.40 5.60 0.46
N THR A 227 10.21 4.51 0.51
CA THR A 227 9.97 3.28 -0.24
C THR A 227 10.33 2.02 0.57
N ASN A 228 9.76 0.87 0.18
CA ASN A 228 10.11 -0.43 0.73
C ASN A 228 11.57 -0.80 0.45
N GLU A 229 12.09 -0.46 -0.74
CA GLU A 229 13.47 -0.76 -1.14
C GLU A 229 14.49 -0.07 -0.24
N GLU A 230 14.27 1.22 0.09
CA GLU A 230 15.13 1.96 1.00
C GLU A 230 15.07 1.39 2.43
N ALA A 231 13.88 0.97 2.89
CA ALA A 231 13.75 0.32 4.19
C ALA A 231 14.49 -1.03 4.23
N GLN A 232 14.40 -1.84 3.17
CA GLN A 232 15.13 -3.11 3.06
C GLN A 232 16.64 -2.92 3.05
N THR A 233 17.14 -1.91 2.35
CA THR A 233 18.57 -1.59 2.30
C THR A 233 19.13 -1.24 3.67
N GLU A 234 18.36 -0.56 4.51
CA GLU A 234 18.76 -0.12 5.85
C GLU A 234 18.35 -1.10 6.99
N GLN A 235 17.87 -2.29 6.64
CA GLN A 235 17.36 -3.27 7.59
C GLN A 235 18.38 -3.62 8.69
N GLU A 236 19.64 -3.87 8.31
CA GLU A 236 20.72 -4.29 9.21
C GLU A 236 21.31 -3.13 10.05
N ARG A 237 21.01 -1.89 9.67
CA ARG A 237 21.57 -0.68 10.32
C ARG A 237 20.50 0.18 10.95
N LEU A 238 19.88 1.06 10.16
CA LEU A 238 18.98 2.10 10.68
C LEU A 238 17.74 1.50 11.32
N ILE A 239 17.15 0.46 10.74
CA ILE A 239 15.96 -0.17 11.31
C ILE A 239 16.30 -0.77 12.68
N ARG A 240 17.42 -1.48 12.81
CA ARG A 240 17.89 -1.99 14.09
C ARG A 240 18.12 -0.86 15.11
N TYR A 241 18.83 0.21 14.73
CA TYR A 241 19.08 1.34 15.64
C TYR A 241 17.79 2.07 16.06
N CYS A 242 16.79 2.14 15.18
CA CYS A 242 15.47 2.68 15.53
C CYS A 242 14.75 1.82 16.57
N VAL A 243 14.79 0.50 16.39
CA VAL A 243 14.20 -0.46 17.34
C VAL A 243 14.88 -0.34 18.71
N GLU A 244 16.20 -0.43 18.76
CA GLU A 244 17.01 -0.30 19.99
C GLU A 244 16.80 1.07 20.69
N SER A 245 16.45 2.09 19.91
CA SER A 245 16.09 3.42 20.42
C SER A 245 14.59 3.61 20.67
N ASN A 246 13.75 2.57 20.54
CA ASN A 246 12.29 2.62 20.68
C ASN A 246 11.65 3.73 19.82
N LEU A 247 12.10 3.88 18.56
CA LEU A 247 11.52 4.75 17.53
C LEU A 247 10.62 3.93 16.62
N LYS A 248 9.44 4.44 16.33
CA LYS A 248 8.55 3.81 15.35
C LYS A 248 9.15 3.91 13.94
N ILE A 249 8.94 2.87 13.16
CA ILE A 249 9.36 2.82 11.77
C ILE A 249 8.11 2.88 10.91
N LEU A 250 8.04 3.92 10.08
CA LEU A 250 6.92 4.19 9.19
C LEU A 250 7.37 4.04 7.75
N ILE A 251 6.44 3.66 6.88
CA ILE A 251 6.68 3.53 5.46
C ILE A 251 5.56 4.18 4.67
N THR A 252 5.92 4.79 3.55
CA THR A 252 4.96 5.32 2.58
C THR A 252 4.75 4.27 1.50
N PRO A 253 3.51 3.83 1.26
CA PRO A 253 3.21 2.94 0.13
C PRO A 253 3.48 3.62 -1.21
N PRO A 254 3.79 2.86 -2.29
CA PRO A 254 4.01 3.40 -3.62
C PRO A 254 2.80 4.19 -4.14
N ILE A 255 3.08 5.27 -4.90
CA ILE A 255 2.07 6.26 -5.33
C ILE A 255 1.21 5.75 -6.50
N ASP A 256 1.55 4.62 -7.11
CA ASP A 256 1.12 4.23 -8.45
C ASP A 256 -0.21 3.48 -8.55
N GLU A 257 -1.01 3.39 -7.50
CA GLU A 257 -2.36 2.85 -7.60
C GLU A 257 -3.39 3.94 -7.91
N VAL A 258 -3.54 4.26 -9.18
CA VAL A 258 -4.70 5.00 -9.71
C VAL A 258 -5.80 3.97 -10.03
N ILE A 259 -6.70 3.73 -9.09
CA ILE A 259 -7.92 2.97 -9.34
C ILE A 259 -9.02 3.96 -9.73
N ASP A 260 -9.60 3.78 -10.91
CA ASP A 260 -10.73 4.60 -11.44
C ASP A 260 -10.46 6.13 -11.51
N GLY A 261 -9.25 6.57 -11.82
CA GLY A 261 -8.93 7.99 -11.92
C GLY A 261 -8.92 8.75 -10.58
N LYS A 262 -9.09 8.06 -9.46
CA LYS A 262 -8.96 8.63 -8.11
C LYS A 262 -7.68 8.14 -7.46
N ILE A 263 -6.82 9.09 -7.09
CA ILE A 263 -5.67 8.81 -6.24
C ILE A 263 -6.21 8.40 -4.86
N MET A 264 -6.16 7.12 -4.54
CA MET A 264 -6.43 6.67 -3.17
C MET A 264 -5.38 7.28 -2.24
N ARG A 265 -5.81 7.97 -1.20
CA ARG A 265 -4.93 8.46 -0.13
C ARG A 265 -4.45 7.25 0.66
N GLN A 266 -3.31 6.69 0.26
CA GLN A 266 -2.68 5.64 1.04
C GLN A 266 -2.12 6.26 2.33
N SER A 267 -2.50 5.68 3.47
CA SER A 267 -2.05 6.13 4.78
C SER A 267 -0.63 5.65 5.06
N ILE A 268 0.22 6.52 5.55
CA ILE A 268 1.50 6.15 6.16
C ILE A 268 1.20 5.11 7.25
N ARG A 269 1.90 3.97 7.21
CA ARG A 269 1.71 2.87 8.14
C ARG A 269 3.03 2.44 8.79
N GLU A 270 2.93 1.75 9.91
CA GLU A 270 4.09 1.08 10.52
C GLU A 270 4.62 -0.01 9.58
N ILE A 271 5.94 -0.17 9.56
CA ILE A 271 6.60 -1.21 8.78
C ILE A 271 6.20 -2.59 9.33
N LYS A 272 5.89 -3.51 8.44
CA LYS A 272 5.58 -4.90 8.79
C LYS A 272 6.76 -5.78 8.43
N ILE A 273 6.84 -6.95 9.08
CA ILE A 273 7.89 -7.92 8.79
C ILE A 273 7.88 -8.36 7.31
N GLU A 274 6.71 -8.36 6.70
CA GLU A 274 6.52 -8.68 5.29
C GLU A 274 7.28 -7.71 4.37
N ASP A 275 7.39 -6.45 4.76
CA ASP A 275 8.12 -5.41 4.02
C ASP A 275 9.64 -5.63 4.05
N LEU A 276 10.15 -6.35 5.06
CA LEU A 276 11.58 -6.58 5.29
C LEU A 276 12.10 -7.91 4.72
N LEU A 277 11.25 -8.77 4.18
CA LEU A 277 11.68 -10.07 3.67
C LEU A 277 12.43 -10.02 2.33
N GLY A 278 12.75 -8.81 1.85
CA GLY A 278 13.74 -8.57 0.78
C GLY A 278 13.37 -9.17 -0.57
N ARG A 279 12.07 -9.35 -0.86
CA ARG A 279 11.62 -9.91 -2.13
C ARG A 279 11.33 -8.78 -3.12
N PRO A 280 11.97 -8.75 -4.31
CA PRO A 280 11.66 -7.75 -5.32
C PRO A 280 10.21 -7.89 -5.79
N GLU A 281 9.54 -6.77 -6.02
CA GLU A 281 8.19 -6.73 -6.60
C GLU A 281 8.17 -7.46 -7.94
N ILE A 282 7.13 -8.27 -8.16
CA ILE A 282 6.95 -9.00 -9.41
C ILE A 282 6.33 -8.05 -10.43
N LYS A 283 6.95 -7.97 -11.60
CA LYS A 283 6.36 -7.27 -12.75
C LYS A 283 5.37 -8.20 -13.43
N ILE A 284 4.09 -7.89 -13.32
CA ILE A 284 3.00 -8.64 -13.96
C ILE A 284 2.31 -7.73 -14.97
N SER A 285 1.94 -8.28 -16.12
CA SER A 285 1.16 -7.55 -17.12
C SER A 285 -0.30 -7.45 -16.69
N LEU A 286 -0.62 -6.49 -15.82
CA LEU A 286 -1.98 -6.26 -15.36
C LEU A 286 -2.97 -6.01 -16.50
N ASP A 287 -2.51 -5.46 -17.62
CA ASP A 287 -3.37 -5.18 -18.78
C ASP A 287 -3.81 -6.47 -19.50
N GLU A 288 -2.92 -7.46 -19.64
CA GLU A 288 -3.26 -8.76 -20.21
C GLU A 288 -4.22 -9.54 -19.30
N ILE A 289 -3.98 -9.53 -18.01
CA ILE A 289 -4.87 -10.13 -17.01
C ILE A 289 -6.25 -9.47 -17.07
N ARG A 290 -6.31 -8.13 -17.06
CA ARG A 290 -7.57 -7.38 -17.19
C ARG A 290 -8.33 -7.73 -18.46
N ALA A 291 -7.63 -7.79 -19.60
CA ALA A 291 -8.23 -8.14 -20.87
C ALA A 291 -8.85 -9.56 -20.85
N ASN A 292 -8.19 -10.52 -20.18
CA ASN A 292 -8.65 -11.89 -20.08
C ASN A 292 -9.91 -12.06 -19.21
N PHE A 293 -10.07 -11.24 -18.14
CA PHE A 293 -11.20 -11.36 -17.21
C PHE A 293 -12.30 -10.33 -17.42
N ARG A 294 -12.06 -9.28 -18.23
CA ARG A 294 -13.03 -8.24 -18.51
C ARG A 294 -14.35 -8.84 -19.03
N GLU A 295 -15.48 -8.30 -18.53
CA GLU A 295 -16.85 -8.71 -18.87
C GLU A 295 -17.18 -10.18 -18.60
N LYS A 296 -16.34 -10.94 -17.86
CA LYS A 296 -16.61 -12.32 -17.47
C LYS A 296 -17.32 -12.42 -16.14
N THR A 297 -18.12 -13.46 -16.00
CA THR A 297 -18.67 -13.92 -14.72
C THR A 297 -17.65 -14.86 -14.08
N VAL A 298 -17.11 -14.48 -12.91
CA VAL A 298 -16.06 -15.22 -12.21
C VAL A 298 -16.57 -15.72 -10.86
N MET A 299 -16.34 -17.00 -10.56
CA MET A 299 -16.62 -17.58 -9.24
C MET A 299 -15.33 -17.85 -8.49
N VAL A 300 -15.31 -17.51 -7.21
CA VAL A 300 -14.23 -17.87 -6.28
C VAL A 300 -14.81 -18.74 -5.18
N THR A 301 -14.37 -20.01 -5.09
CA THR A 301 -14.69 -20.87 -3.95
C THR A 301 -13.65 -20.73 -2.86
N GLY A 302 -14.05 -20.78 -1.59
CA GLY A 302 -13.17 -20.38 -0.49
C GLY A 302 -12.95 -18.86 -0.49
N ALA A 303 -13.95 -18.11 -0.95
CA ALA A 303 -13.89 -16.67 -1.18
C ALA A 303 -13.57 -15.87 0.08
N ALA A 304 -13.98 -16.34 1.26
CA ALA A 304 -13.75 -15.69 2.54
C ALA A 304 -12.40 -16.05 3.19
N GLY A 305 -11.63 -16.98 2.58
CA GLY A 305 -10.27 -17.32 3.00
C GLY A 305 -9.24 -16.27 2.60
N SER A 306 -7.99 -16.42 3.10
CA SER A 306 -6.92 -15.43 2.85
C SER A 306 -6.59 -15.25 1.37
N ILE A 307 -6.50 -16.33 0.59
CA ILE A 307 -6.25 -16.27 -0.86
C ILE A 307 -7.52 -15.87 -1.60
N GLY A 308 -8.67 -16.51 -1.29
CA GLY A 308 -9.93 -16.25 -1.97
C GLY A 308 -10.39 -14.80 -1.86
N SER A 309 -10.30 -14.20 -0.66
CA SER A 309 -10.69 -12.80 -0.47
C SER A 309 -9.79 -11.81 -1.23
N GLU A 310 -8.50 -12.10 -1.33
CA GLU A 310 -7.58 -11.28 -2.11
C GLU A 310 -7.82 -11.43 -3.63
N LEU A 311 -8.07 -12.66 -4.11
CA LEU A 311 -8.51 -12.86 -5.50
C LEU A 311 -9.78 -12.05 -5.80
N CYS A 312 -10.76 -12.05 -4.88
CA CYS A 312 -11.98 -11.26 -5.04
C CYS A 312 -11.69 -9.75 -5.12
N ARG A 313 -10.79 -9.21 -4.27
CA ARG A 313 -10.38 -7.79 -4.30
C ARG A 313 -9.73 -7.40 -5.61
N GLN A 314 -8.81 -8.22 -6.10
CA GLN A 314 -8.08 -7.94 -7.34
C GLN A 314 -9.00 -8.07 -8.56
N LEU A 315 -9.79 -9.15 -8.66
CA LEU A 315 -10.78 -9.35 -9.73
C LEU A 315 -11.79 -8.19 -9.78
N ALA A 316 -12.22 -7.69 -8.62
CA ALA A 316 -13.15 -6.55 -8.52
C ALA A 316 -12.62 -5.29 -9.22
N SER A 317 -11.31 -5.13 -9.35
CA SER A 317 -10.67 -4.00 -10.04
C SER A 317 -10.48 -4.18 -11.54
N PHE A 318 -10.78 -5.37 -12.10
CA PHE A 318 -10.46 -5.71 -13.49
C PHE A 318 -11.63 -5.53 -14.47
N GLY A 319 -12.75 -4.97 -14.02
CA GLY A 319 -13.91 -4.74 -14.90
C GLY A 319 -14.62 -6.02 -15.30
N ILE A 320 -14.65 -7.02 -14.41
CA ILE A 320 -15.44 -8.25 -14.60
C ILE A 320 -16.94 -7.92 -14.59
N LYS A 321 -17.74 -8.74 -15.25
CA LYS A 321 -19.20 -8.57 -15.30
C LYS A 321 -19.85 -8.86 -13.96
N LYS A 322 -19.51 -9.98 -13.34
CA LYS A 322 -20.10 -10.43 -12.07
C LYS A 322 -19.10 -11.28 -11.28
N LEU A 323 -19.06 -11.10 -9.95
CA LEU A 323 -18.24 -11.90 -9.03
C LEU A 323 -19.15 -12.76 -8.13
N ILE A 324 -18.93 -14.08 -8.13
CA ILE A 324 -19.65 -15.02 -7.25
C ILE A 324 -18.68 -15.43 -6.13
N LEU A 325 -19.06 -15.12 -4.89
CA LEU A 325 -18.32 -15.44 -3.69
C LEU A 325 -18.92 -16.69 -3.06
N PHE A 326 -18.26 -17.84 -3.19
CA PHE A 326 -18.76 -19.11 -2.63
C PHE A 326 -17.91 -19.55 -1.45
N ASP A 327 -18.49 -19.62 -0.25
CA ASP A 327 -17.81 -20.06 0.97
C ASP A 327 -18.81 -20.60 2.00
N ASN A 328 -18.36 -21.46 2.92
CA ASN A 328 -19.19 -21.95 4.02
C ASN A 328 -19.05 -21.10 5.30
N ALA A 329 -18.08 -20.20 5.37
CA ALA A 329 -17.80 -19.35 6.52
C ALA A 329 -18.62 -18.04 6.47
N GLU A 330 -19.74 -17.98 7.20
CA GLU A 330 -20.69 -16.87 7.13
C GLU A 330 -20.07 -15.53 7.57
N THR A 331 -19.49 -15.45 8.76
CA THR A 331 -18.95 -14.20 9.32
C THR A 331 -17.81 -13.60 8.50
N PRO A 332 -16.78 -14.37 8.06
CA PRO A 332 -15.77 -13.86 7.13
C PRO A 332 -16.35 -13.41 5.79
N MET A 333 -17.39 -14.10 5.28
CA MET A 333 -18.10 -13.70 4.06
C MET A 333 -18.83 -12.37 4.23
N HIS A 334 -19.48 -12.15 5.37
CA HIS A 334 -20.12 -10.87 5.67
C HIS A 334 -19.11 -9.70 5.69
N ASN A 335 -17.95 -9.91 6.31
CA ASN A 335 -16.89 -8.90 6.33
C ASN A 335 -16.38 -8.57 4.92
N LEU A 336 -16.14 -9.59 4.09
CA LEU A 336 -15.72 -9.41 2.70
C LEU A 336 -16.80 -8.67 1.88
N ARG A 337 -18.08 -9.00 2.11
CA ARG A 337 -19.20 -8.31 1.47
C ARG A 337 -19.18 -6.81 1.76
N LEU A 338 -19.10 -6.42 3.04
CA LEU A 338 -19.05 -5.01 3.43
C LEU A 338 -17.88 -4.26 2.81
N GLU A 339 -16.71 -4.90 2.78
CA GLU A 339 -15.50 -4.33 2.15
C GLU A 339 -15.71 -4.10 0.65
N LEU A 340 -16.28 -5.08 -0.07
CA LEU A 340 -16.50 -4.95 -1.51
C LEU A 340 -17.59 -3.91 -1.84
N GLU A 341 -18.66 -3.81 -1.05
CA GLU A 341 -19.69 -2.78 -1.17
C GLU A 341 -19.10 -1.36 -1.02
N GLU A 342 -18.18 -1.17 -0.06
CA GLU A 342 -17.54 0.11 0.18
C GLU A 342 -16.51 0.47 -0.92
N ARG A 343 -15.65 -0.47 -1.29
CA ARG A 343 -14.53 -0.22 -2.21
C ARG A 343 -14.93 -0.24 -3.68
N PHE A 344 -15.89 -1.08 -4.05
CA PHE A 344 -16.31 -1.32 -5.44
C PHE A 344 -17.83 -1.20 -5.64
N PRO A 345 -18.43 -0.02 -5.40
CA PRO A 345 -19.88 0.16 -5.39
C PRO A 345 -20.57 -0.09 -6.74
N LYS A 346 -19.82 -0.20 -7.83
CA LYS A 346 -20.34 -0.47 -9.19
C LYS A 346 -20.24 -1.95 -9.58
N LEU A 347 -19.53 -2.76 -8.79
CA LEU A 347 -19.36 -4.17 -9.08
C LEU A 347 -20.63 -4.95 -8.75
N GLU A 348 -21.13 -5.74 -9.69
CA GLU A 348 -22.15 -6.74 -9.41
C GLU A 348 -21.49 -7.97 -8.77
N PHE A 349 -21.80 -8.27 -7.52
CA PHE A 349 -21.32 -9.48 -6.87
C PHE A 349 -22.40 -10.15 -6.02
N VAL A 350 -22.26 -11.47 -5.83
CA VAL A 350 -23.23 -12.28 -5.10
C VAL A 350 -22.52 -13.19 -4.12
N PRO A 351 -22.70 -13.01 -2.79
CA PRO A 351 -22.26 -13.96 -1.80
C PRO A 351 -23.19 -15.19 -1.75
N VAL A 352 -22.59 -16.37 -1.83
CA VAL A 352 -23.28 -17.67 -1.75
C VAL A 352 -22.69 -18.46 -0.59
N ILE A 353 -23.46 -18.61 0.48
CA ILE A 353 -23.07 -19.49 1.58
C ILE A 353 -23.33 -20.94 1.15
N GLY A 354 -22.26 -21.73 1.10
CA GLY A 354 -22.32 -23.12 0.66
C GLY A 354 -21.04 -23.89 0.89
N ASP A 355 -21.20 -25.20 1.01
CA ASP A 355 -20.08 -26.13 1.19
C ASP A 355 -19.84 -26.90 -0.12
N ILE A 356 -18.57 -26.95 -0.57
CA ILE A 356 -18.17 -27.66 -1.81
C ILE A 356 -18.37 -29.17 -1.73
N ARG A 357 -18.54 -29.75 -0.52
CA ARG A 357 -18.90 -31.14 -0.31
C ARG A 357 -20.34 -31.47 -0.75
N LEU A 358 -21.19 -30.44 -0.88
CA LEU A 358 -22.62 -30.57 -1.19
C LEU A 358 -22.90 -30.28 -2.67
N PRO A 359 -23.02 -31.28 -3.54
CA PRO A 359 -23.21 -31.11 -4.99
C PRO A 359 -24.43 -30.22 -5.33
N ASN A 360 -25.54 -30.36 -4.60
CA ASN A 360 -26.77 -29.61 -4.85
C ASN A 360 -26.57 -28.09 -4.63
N ARG A 361 -25.73 -27.70 -3.67
CA ARG A 361 -25.45 -26.27 -3.42
C ARG A 361 -24.54 -25.67 -4.48
N LEU A 362 -23.58 -26.45 -4.96
CA LEU A 362 -22.77 -26.09 -6.14
C LEU A 362 -23.66 -25.98 -7.37
N ASP A 363 -24.52 -26.99 -7.61
CA ASP A 363 -25.46 -27.01 -8.74
C ASP A 363 -26.31 -25.74 -8.80
N PHE A 364 -26.90 -25.34 -7.67
CA PHE A 364 -27.63 -24.08 -7.58
C PHE A 364 -26.79 -22.89 -8.03
N ALA A 365 -25.54 -22.77 -7.54
CA ALA A 365 -24.69 -21.65 -7.86
C ALA A 365 -24.28 -21.63 -9.34
N PHE A 366 -23.89 -22.77 -9.91
CA PHE A 366 -23.48 -22.85 -11.31
C PHE A 366 -24.66 -22.61 -12.27
N ARG A 367 -25.81 -23.23 -11.99
CA ARG A 367 -27.03 -23.07 -12.80
C ARG A 367 -27.58 -21.65 -12.78
N THR A 368 -27.51 -20.97 -11.62
CA THR A 368 -28.08 -19.63 -11.47
C THR A 368 -27.18 -18.55 -12.05
N PHE A 369 -25.87 -18.68 -11.91
CA PHE A 369 -24.95 -17.61 -12.22
C PHE A 369 -24.07 -17.85 -13.45
N HIS A 370 -24.01 -19.06 -13.97
CA HIS A 370 -23.25 -19.44 -15.17
C HIS A 370 -21.81 -18.89 -15.18
N PRO A 371 -20.95 -19.24 -14.21
CA PRO A 371 -19.59 -18.75 -14.17
C PRO A 371 -18.80 -19.22 -15.38
N GLN A 372 -18.03 -18.30 -15.98
CA GLN A 372 -17.13 -18.60 -17.09
C GLN A 372 -15.74 -19.02 -16.59
N VAL A 373 -15.31 -18.48 -15.46
CA VAL A 373 -14.05 -18.82 -14.80
C VAL A 373 -14.29 -19.13 -13.33
N VAL A 374 -13.66 -20.21 -12.85
CA VAL A 374 -13.74 -20.62 -11.43
C VAL A 374 -12.35 -20.68 -10.83
N PHE A 375 -12.10 -19.88 -9.80
CA PHE A 375 -10.93 -20.00 -8.93
C PHE A 375 -11.31 -20.84 -7.72
N HIS A 376 -10.68 -22.01 -7.61
CA HIS A 376 -10.97 -22.95 -6.52
C HIS A 376 -9.91 -22.86 -5.43
N ALA A 377 -10.19 -22.02 -4.39
CA ALA A 377 -9.33 -21.82 -3.23
C ALA A 377 -9.89 -22.46 -1.95
N ALA A 378 -11.06 -23.10 -1.99
CA ALA A 378 -11.64 -23.79 -0.86
C ALA A 378 -10.86 -25.07 -0.51
N ALA A 379 -10.26 -25.11 0.67
CA ALA A 379 -9.54 -26.29 1.18
C ALA A 379 -9.26 -26.16 2.68
N TYR A 380 -9.09 -27.30 3.36
CA TYR A 380 -8.47 -27.36 4.67
C TYR A 380 -6.93 -27.39 4.54
N LYS A 381 -6.22 -26.53 5.28
CA LYS A 381 -4.76 -26.32 5.11
C LYS A 381 -3.90 -26.59 6.35
N HIS A 382 -4.51 -26.69 7.52
CA HIS A 382 -3.75 -26.83 8.78
C HIS A 382 -3.30 -28.28 8.98
N VAL A 383 -2.00 -28.53 8.76
CA VAL A 383 -1.41 -29.86 8.83
C VAL A 383 -1.75 -30.60 10.13
N PRO A 384 -1.56 -30.04 11.35
CA PRO A 384 -1.86 -30.77 12.57
C PRO A 384 -3.33 -31.21 12.68
N LEU A 385 -4.27 -30.33 12.33
CA LEU A 385 -5.69 -30.65 12.36
C LEU A 385 -6.06 -31.74 11.34
N MET A 386 -5.41 -31.76 10.18
CA MET A 386 -5.68 -32.77 9.15
C MET A 386 -5.04 -34.12 9.49
N GLU A 387 -3.93 -34.15 10.20
CA GLU A 387 -3.40 -35.39 10.78
C GLU A 387 -4.38 -36.04 11.79
N GLU A 388 -5.05 -35.22 12.60
CA GLU A 388 -6.08 -35.66 13.52
C GLU A 388 -7.42 -36.00 12.84
N ASN A 389 -7.68 -35.48 11.62
CA ASN A 389 -8.95 -35.60 10.91
C ASN A 389 -8.77 -35.99 9.42
N PRO A 390 -8.18 -37.14 9.10
CA PRO A 390 -7.87 -37.54 7.71
C PRO A 390 -9.11 -37.64 6.82
N CYS A 391 -10.21 -38.19 7.34
CA CYS A 391 -11.45 -38.34 6.59
C CYS A 391 -12.05 -36.99 6.18
N GLU A 392 -12.06 -36.00 7.08
CA GLU A 392 -12.51 -34.65 6.76
C GLU A 392 -11.60 -33.97 5.72
N ALA A 393 -10.27 -34.17 5.82
CA ALA A 393 -9.32 -33.69 4.84
C ALA A 393 -9.62 -34.24 3.42
N VAL A 394 -9.93 -35.54 3.31
CA VAL A 394 -10.34 -36.19 2.06
C VAL A 394 -11.66 -35.59 1.55
N LEU A 395 -12.69 -35.51 2.41
CA LEU A 395 -14.01 -35.03 2.01
C LEU A 395 -13.96 -33.58 1.48
N VAL A 396 -13.17 -32.70 2.09
CA VAL A 396 -13.06 -31.31 1.64
C VAL A 396 -12.09 -31.17 0.46
N ASN A 397 -10.85 -31.64 0.63
CA ASN A 397 -9.79 -31.33 -0.33
C ASN A 397 -9.87 -32.18 -1.60
N VAL A 398 -10.34 -33.43 -1.52
CA VAL A 398 -10.44 -34.34 -2.67
C VAL A 398 -11.84 -34.33 -3.24
N ILE A 399 -12.84 -34.70 -2.42
CA ILE A 399 -14.22 -34.84 -2.91
C ILE A 399 -14.83 -33.48 -3.22
N GLY A 400 -14.58 -32.47 -2.40
CA GLY A 400 -14.98 -31.09 -2.68
C GLY A 400 -14.41 -30.57 -4.01
N THR A 401 -13.10 -30.78 -4.26
CA THR A 401 -12.45 -30.41 -5.52
C THR A 401 -13.06 -31.17 -6.71
N ARG A 402 -13.27 -32.49 -6.57
CA ARG A 402 -13.97 -33.30 -7.58
C ARG A 402 -15.34 -32.73 -7.93
N ASN A 403 -16.15 -32.41 -6.93
CA ASN A 403 -17.48 -31.83 -7.13
C ASN A 403 -17.43 -30.51 -7.89
N VAL A 404 -16.50 -29.62 -7.55
CA VAL A 404 -16.31 -28.34 -8.27
C VAL A 404 -15.88 -28.60 -9.71
N ALA A 405 -14.91 -29.51 -9.95
CA ALA A 405 -14.43 -29.84 -11.30
C ALA A 405 -15.54 -30.43 -12.19
N LEU A 406 -16.34 -31.36 -11.65
CA LEU A 406 -17.48 -31.93 -12.37
C LEU A 406 -18.54 -30.89 -12.69
N LYS A 407 -18.84 -29.94 -11.79
CA LYS A 407 -19.76 -28.83 -12.08
C LYS A 407 -19.19 -27.87 -13.11
N CYS A 408 -17.90 -27.62 -13.12
CA CYS A 408 -17.25 -26.85 -14.19
C CYS A 408 -17.45 -27.51 -15.55
N LEU A 409 -17.31 -28.83 -15.64
CA LEU A 409 -17.53 -29.58 -16.86
C LEU A 409 -19.01 -29.56 -17.28
N GLU A 410 -19.92 -29.88 -16.35
CA GLU A 410 -21.37 -29.93 -16.59
C GLU A 410 -21.95 -28.61 -17.10
N TYR A 411 -21.45 -27.48 -16.58
CA TYR A 411 -21.93 -26.15 -16.94
C TYR A 411 -21.02 -25.40 -17.94
N ASN A 412 -20.13 -26.12 -18.64
CA ASN A 412 -19.27 -25.62 -19.70
C ASN A 412 -18.45 -24.39 -19.27
N VAL A 413 -17.89 -24.41 -18.06
CA VAL A 413 -16.96 -23.37 -17.57
C VAL A 413 -15.72 -23.33 -18.47
N GLU A 414 -15.33 -22.17 -18.94
CA GLU A 414 -14.16 -22.01 -19.82
C GLU A 414 -12.86 -22.49 -19.14
N LYS A 415 -12.68 -22.11 -17.88
CA LYS A 415 -11.45 -22.42 -17.14
C LYS A 415 -11.70 -22.57 -15.63
N MET A 416 -11.14 -23.63 -15.05
CA MET A 416 -11.04 -23.83 -13.61
C MET A 416 -9.58 -23.74 -13.18
N VAL A 417 -9.28 -22.85 -12.20
CA VAL A 417 -7.96 -22.68 -11.62
C VAL A 417 -7.96 -23.20 -10.18
N MET A 418 -7.28 -24.30 -9.94
CA MET A 418 -7.17 -24.94 -8.63
C MET A 418 -5.94 -24.42 -7.89
N ILE A 419 -6.12 -23.96 -6.67
CA ILE A 419 -5.03 -23.58 -5.78
C ILE A 419 -4.47 -24.84 -5.11
N SER A 420 -3.17 -25.11 -5.29
CA SER A 420 -2.42 -26.17 -4.62
C SER A 420 -1.24 -25.62 -3.81
N THR A 421 -0.34 -26.48 -3.36
CA THR A 421 0.71 -26.15 -2.42
C THR A 421 1.99 -26.95 -2.70
N ASP A 422 3.13 -26.43 -2.23
CA ASP A 422 4.43 -27.14 -2.15
C ASP A 422 4.31 -28.46 -1.37
N LYS A 423 3.41 -28.56 -0.41
CA LYS A 423 3.20 -29.76 0.43
C LYS A 423 2.56 -30.94 -0.32
N ALA A 424 2.03 -30.72 -1.51
CA ALA A 424 1.57 -31.77 -2.42
C ALA A 424 2.73 -32.52 -3.10
N VAL A 425 3.94 -31.98 -3.03
CA VAL A 425 5.17 -32.58 -3.57
C VAL A 425 5.78 -33.51 -2.51
N ASN A 426 6.05 -34.76 -2.85
CA ASN A 426 6.55 -35.77 -1.91
C ASN A 426 5.89 -35.63 -0.52
N PRO A 427 4.56 -35.78 -0.42
CA PRO A 427 3.83 -35.41 0.79
C PRO A 427 4.30 -36.25 2.00
N THR A 428 4.42 -35.56 3.15
CA THR A 428 4.77 -36.19 4.43
C THR A 428 3.61 -36.15 5.43
N ASN A 429 2.49 -35.62 5.00
CA ASN A 429 1.31 -35.42 5.83
C ASN A 429 0.01 -35.60 5.03
N ILE A 430 -1.08 -35.81 5.76
CA ILE A 430 -2.42 -36.03 5.22
C ILE A 430 -2.86 -34.86 4.34
N MET A 431 -2.70 -33.62 4.82
CA MET A 431 -3.10 -32.42 4.08
C MET A 431 -2.41 -32.35 2.71
N GLY A 432 -1.08 -32.50 2.67
CA GLY A 432 -0.30 -32.52 1.44
C GLY A 432 -0.74 -33.65 0.49
N CYS A 433 -0.95 -34.86 1.03
CA CYS A 433 -1.44 -35.99 0.25
C CYS A 433 -2.84 -35.74 -0.32
N THR A 434 -3.77 -35.14 0.42
CA THR A 434 -5.11 -34.80 -0.12
C THR A 434 -5.04 -33.76 -1.22
N LYS A 435 -4.13 -32.80 -1.17
CA LYS A 435 -3.90 -31.85 -2.26
C LYS A 435 -3.32 -32.55 -3.49
N ARG A 436 -2.38 -33.50 -3.30
CA ARG A 436 -1.85 -34.31 -4.41
C ARG A 436 -2.92 -35.18 -5.06
N LEU A 437 -3.80 -35.80 -4.28
CA LEU A 437 -4.94 -36.56 -4.79
C LEU A 437 -5.90 -35.69 -5.61
N ALA A 438 -6.15 -34.47 -5.14
CA ALA A 438 -6.96 -33.50 -5.89
C ALA A 438 -6.29 -33.10 -7.23
N GLU A 439 -4.96 -32.87 -7.23
CA GLU A 439 -4.19 -32.63 -8.46
C GLU A 439 -4.31 -33.80 -9.45
N ILE A 440 -4.15 -35.04 -8.95
CA ILE A 440 -4.26 -36.26 -9.76
C ILE A 440 -5.66 -36.34 -10.41
N TYR A 441 -6.72 -36.10 -9.64
CA TYR A 441 -8.08 -36.12 -10.15
C TYR A 441 -8.32 -35.07 -11.24
N VAL A 442 -7.98 -33.81 -10.95
CA VAL A 442 -8.20 -32.68 -11.87
C VAL A 442 -7.39 -32.87 -13.16
N GLN A 443 -6.12 -33.29 -13.02
CA GLN A 443 -5.24 -33.55 -14.16
C GLN A 443 -5.74 -34.72 -15.02
N SER A 444 -6.14 -35.85 -14.42
CA SER A 444 -6.64 -36.99 -15.14
C SER A 444 -7.95 -36.67 -15.87
N LEU A 445 -8.84 -35.87 -15.28
CA LEU A 445 -10.05 -35.36 -15.93
C LEU A 445 -9.72 -34.48 -17.14
N GLY A 446 -8.79 -33.53 -16.99
CA GLY A 446 -8.34 -32.66 -18.08
C GLY A 446 -7.71 -33.46 -19.23
N LEU A 447 -6.89 -34.48 -18.91
CA LEU A 447 -6.28 -35.37 -19.90
C LEU A 447 -7.34 -36.18 -20.64
N ALA A 448 -8.37 -36.71 -19.96
CA ALA A 448 -9.46 -37.44 -20.55
C ALA A 448 -10.28 -36.60 -21.54
N ILE A 449 -10.45 -35.29 -21.26
CA ILE A 449 -11.09 -34.35 -22.18
C ILE A 449 -10.19 -34.09 -23.39
N GLU A 450 -8.90 -33.86 -23.21
CA GLU A 450 -7.95 -33.67 -24.31
C GLU A 450 -7.85 -34.88 -25.24
N GLN A 451 -7.97 -36.09 -24.70
CA GLN A 451 -8.00 -37.35 -25.45
C GLN A 451 -9.36 -37.69 -26.07
N GLY A 452 -10.39 -36.86 -25.79
CA GLY A 452 -11.75 -37.11 -26.31
C GLY A 452 -12.49 -38.29 -25.67
N THR A 453 -12.00 -38.83 -24.53
CA THR A 453 -12.67 -39.91 -23.78
C THR A 453 -13.81 -39.38 -22.92
N ILE A 454 -13.80 -38.11 -22.61
CA ILE A 454 -14.86 -37.36 -21.94
C ILE A 454 -15.21 -36.14 -22.77
N GLU A 455 -16.48 -35.92 -23.00
CA GLU A 455 -16.99 -34.75 -23.70
C GLU A 455 -16.88 -33.51 -22.79
N GLY A 456 -16.30 -32.41 -23.31
CA GLY A 456 -16.17 -31.14 -22.59
C GLY A 456 -15.13 -30.22 -23.19
N ALA A 457 -15.17 -28.96 -22.76
CA ALA A 457 -14.24 -27.90 -23.21
C ALA A 457 -13.56 -27.18 -22.07
N THR A 458 -13.85 -27.52 -20.82
CA THR A 458 -13.28 -26.88 -19.65
C THR A 458 -11.77 -27.10 -19.56
N LYS A 459 -11.00 -26.00 -19.41
CA LYS A 459 -9.56 -26.04 -19.21
C LYS A 459 -9.24 -26.07 -17.73
N PHE A 460 -8.47 -27.04 -17.30
CA PHE A 460 -8.05 -27.19 -15.89
C PHE A 460 -6.62 -26.70 -15.70
N VAL A 461 -6.43 -25.79 -14.77
CA VAL A 461 -5.11 -25.25 -14.41
C VAL A 461 -4.91 -25.44 -12.91
N THR A 462 -3.77 -25.98 -12.51
CA THR A 462 -3.39 -26.11 -11.10
C THR A 462 -2.22 -25.20 -10.82
N THR A 463 -2.21 -24.50 -9.68
CA THR A 463 -1.10 -23.63 -9.25
C THR A 463 -0.50 -24.15 -7.95
N ARG A 464 0.84 -24.32 -7.93
CA ARG A 464 1.62 -24.73 -6.76
C ARG A 464 2.49 -23.59 -6.27
N PHE A 465 2.39 -23.24 -5.01
CA PHE A 465 3.28 -22.28 -4.33
C PHE A 465 3.41 -22.61 -2.85
N GLY A 466 4.41 -22.02 -2.20
CA GLY A 466 4.70 -22.24 -0.80
C GLY A 466 3.83 -21.43 0.16
N ASN A 467 4.40 -21.05 1.32
CA ASN A 467 3.63 -20.32 2.31
C ASN A 467 3.38 -18.86 1.87
N VAL A 468 2.22 -18.34 2.25
CA VAL A 468 1.90 -16.93 2.07
C VAL A 468 1.95 -16.20 3.41
N LEU A 469 2.52 -14.99 3.38
CA LEU A 469 2.73 -14.15 4.56
C LEU A 469 1.41 -13.64 5.12
N GLY A 470 1.29 -13.65 6.45
CA GLY A 470 0.14 -13.04 7.13
C GLY A 470 -1.20 -13.75 6.95
N SER A 471 -1.22 -14.97 6.35
CA SER A 471 -2.46 -15.74 6.23
C SER A 471 -2.97 -16.22 7.60
N ASN A 472 -4.30 -16.35 7.74
CA ASN A 472 -4.95 -16.77 8.98
C ASN A 472 -4.35 -18.08 9.53
N GLY A 473 -3.99 -18.08 10.83
CA GLY A 473 -3.39 -19.20 11.52
C GLY A 473 -1.96 -19.55 11.08
N SER A 474 -1.27 -18.69 10.32
CA SER A 474 0.12 -18.87 9.95
C SER A 474 1.10 -18.42 11.05
N VAL A 475 2.39 -18.65 10.81
CA VAL A 475 3.46 -18.40 11.78
C VAL A 475 3.55 -16.93 12.22
N ILE A 476 3.38 -15.97 11.31
CA ILE A 476 3.51 -14.53 11.61
C ILE A 476 2.44 -14.03 12.58
N PRO A 477 1.13 -14.24 12.36
CA PRO A 477 0.11 -13.89 13.34
C PRO A 477 0.34 -14.55 14.71
N ARG A 478 0.78 -15.82 14.73
CA ARG A 478 1.08 -16.54 15.95
C ARG A 478 2.25 -15.90 16.72
N PHE A 479 3.35 -15.59 16.05
CA PHE A 479 4.49 -14.93 16.68
C PHE A 479 4.11 -13.56 17.22
N ARG A 480 3.33 -12.78 16.47
CA ARG A 480 2.82 -11.47 16.93
C ARG A 480 2.00 -11.60 18.21
N GLU A 481 1.12 -12.59 18.28
CA GLU A 481 0.33 -12.87 19.47
C GLU A 481 1.21 -13.29 20.66
N GLN A 482 2.20 -14.16 20.45
CA GLN A 482 3.13 -14.61 21.49
C GLN A 482 3.99 -13.45 22.01
N ILE A 483 4.51 -12.60 21.11
CA ILE A 483 5.29 -11.41 21.48
C ILE A 483 4.42 -10.45 22.29
N ALA A 484 3.18 -10.19 21.87
CA ALA A 484 2.26 -9.31 22.58
C ALA A 484 1.92 -9.81 23.99
N LYS A 485 2.01 -11.14 24.24
CA LYS A 485 1.83 -11.77 25.56
C LYS A 485 3.11 -11.82 26.40
N GLY A 486 4.24 -11.31 25.90
CA GLY A 486 5.54 -11.36 26.60
C GLY A 486 6.34 -12.66 26.36
N GLY A 487 5.97 -13.45 25.35
CA GLY A 487 6.65 -14.67 24.97
C GLY A 487 6.20 -15.92 25.76
N PRO A 488 6.92 -17.04 25.65
CA PRO A 488 7.99 -17.30 24.69
C PRO A 488 7.46 -17.42 23.24
N VAL A 489 8.34 -17.15 22.25
CA VAL A 489 8.04 -17.43 20.85
C VAL A 489 8.43 -18.88 20.56
N THR A 490 7.48 -19.69 20.04
CA THR A 490 7.69 -21.12 19.82
C THR A 490 8.02 -21.41 18.36
N VAL A 491 9.18 -22.03 18.11
CA VAL A 491 9.66 -22.50 16.81
C VAL A 491 9.82 -24.01 16.86
N THR A 492 9.43 -24.72 15.79
CA THR A 492 9.43 -26.19 15.82
C THR A 492 10.84 -26.79 15.70
N HIS A 493 11.77 -26.12 14.98
CA HIS A 493 13.16 -26.58 14.87
C HIS A 493 14.07 -25.39 14.52
N PRO A 494 15.32 -25.29 15.03
CA PRO A 494 16.23 -24.18 14.73
C PRO A 494 16.56 -24.02 13.25
N ASP A 495 16.64 -25.12 12.50
CA ASP A 495 17.00 -25.11 11.08
C ASP A 495 15.81 -25.21 10.13
N ILE A 496 14.58 -25.09 10.63
CA ILE A 496 13.40 -25.16 9.77
C ILE A 496 13.35 -23.95 8.84
N THR A 497 13.18 -24.21 7.55
CA THR A 497 13.03 -23.15 6.55
C THR A 497 11.70 -23.25 5.83
N ARG A 498 11.20 -22.10 5.37
CA ARG A 498 9.99 -22.02 4.55
C ARG A 498 10.19 -20.99 3.43
N PHE A 499 9.56 -21.27 2.31
CA PHE A 499 9.38 -20.25 1.27
C PHE A 499 8.23 -19.33 1.65
N PHE A 500 8.38 -18.05 1.37
CA PHE A 500 7.34 -17.06 1.62
C PHE A 500 7.08 -16.20 0.39
N MET A 501 5.82 -15.83 0.23
CA MET A 501 5.31 -14.94 -0.79
C MET A 501 4.23 -14.05 -0.16
N THR A 502 4.02 -12.84 -0.63
CA THR A 502 2.89 -12.04 -0.16
C THR A 502 1.58 -12.57 -0.74
N ILE A 503 0.47 -12.37 -0.04
CA ILE A 503 -0.85 -12.82 -0.54
C ILE A 503 -1.21 -12.13 -1.87
N PRO A 504 -1.04 -10.79 -2.02
CA PRO A 504 -1.28 -10.12 -3.29
C PRO A 504 -0.44 -10.68 -4.45
N GLU A 505 0.86 -10.92 -4.22
CA GLU A 505 1.78 -11.51 -5.19
C GLU A 505 1.31 -12.91 -5.64
N ALA A 506 0.94 -13.77 -4.68
CA ALA A 506 0.43 -15.11 -4.99
C ALA A 506 -0.83 -15.05 -5.86
N CYS A 507 -1.77 -14.16 -5.52
CA CYS A 507 -3.01 -14.00 -6.29
C CYS A 507 -2.76 -13.46 -7.70
N GLN A 508 -1.83 -12.52 -7.87
CA GLN A 508 -1.43 -12.02 -9.17
C GLN A 508 -0.85 -13.14 -10.04
N LEU A 509 0.07 -13.96 -9.50
CA LEU A 509 0.64 -15.10 -10.21
C LEU A 509 -0.41 -16.18 -10.55
N VAL A 510 -1.39 -16.38 -9.68
CA VAL A 510 -2.53 -17.30 -9.97
C VAL A 510 -3.34 -16.79 -11.16
N MET A 511 -3.63 -15.51 -11.24
CA MET A 511 -4.35 -14.91 -12.36
C MET A 511 -3.52 -14.86 -13.64
N GLU A 512 -2.22 -14.63 -13.53
CA GLU A 512 -1.28 -14.73 -14.64
C GLU A 512 -1.22 -16.17 -15.17
N ALA A 513 -1.07 -17.18 -14.29
CA ALA A 513 -1.13 -18.58 -14.67
C ALA A 513 -2.45 -18.95 -15.37
N ALA A 514 -3.57 -18.40 -14.88
CA ALA A 514 -4.86 -18.56 -15.54
C ALA A 514 -4.89 -17.94 -16.94
N THR A 515 -4.16 -16.85 -17.17
CA THR A 515 -4.12 -16.14 -18.46
C THR A 515 -3.23 -16.86 -19.47
N ILE A 516 -2.00 -17.24 -19.08
CA ILE A 516 -1.03 -17.84 -20.00
C ILE A 516 -1.24 -19.34 -20.26
N SER A 517 -1.94 -20.06 -19.35
CA SER A 517 -2.13 -21.50 -19.48
C SER A 517 -3.12 -21.85 -20.57
N THR A 518 -2.75 -22.83 -21.39
CA THR A 518 -3.57 -23.35 -22.50
C THR A 518 -4.56 -24.43 -22.08
N GLY A 519 -4.36 -25.07 -20.93
CA GLY A 519 -5.22 -26.12 -20.34
C GLY A 519 -4.37 -27.17 -19.61
N ASN A 520 -4.97 -28.01 -18.82
CA ASN A 520 -4.43 -29.21 -18.13
C ASN A 520 -2.95 -29.11 -17.68
N GLN A 521 -2.58 -28.00 -17.05
CA GLN A 521 -1.21 -27.67 -16.65
C GLN A 521 -1.09 -27.47 -15.15
N ILE A 522 0.06 -27.90 -14.59
CA ILE A 522 0.45 -27.57 -13.21
C ILE A 522 1.51 -26.46 -13.26
N CYS A 523 1.10 -25.25 -12.91
CA CYS A 523 1.96 -24.08 -12.84
C CYS A 523 2.63 -24.02 -11.48
N VAL A 524 3.95 -23.96 -11.46
CA VAL A 524 4.78 -23.87 -10.25
C VAL A 524 5.39 -22.49 -10.19
N PHE A 525 5.24 -21.82 -9.05
CA PHE A 525 5.75 -20.47 -8.88
C PHE A 525 7.15 -20.47 -8.28
N ASP A 526 8.01 -19.61 -8.80
CA ASP A 526 9.31 -19.36 -8.22
C ASP A 526 9.15 -18.65 -6.87
N MET A 527 9.49 -19.37 -5.81
CA MET A 527 9.36 -18.90 -4.44
C MET A 527 10.58 -18.09 -3.95
N GLY A 528 11.62 -17.94 -4.77
CA GLY A 528 12.87 -17.29 -4.39
C GLY A 528 13.62 -18.04 -3.29
N LYS A 529 14.27 -17.31 -2.38
CA LYS A 529 15.07 -17.90 -1.29
C LYS A 529 14.16 -18.31 -0.11
N SER A 530 14.47 -19.47 0.47
CA SER A 530 13.82 -19.90 1.72
C SER A 530 14.33 -19.10 2.92
N VAL A 531 13.48 -18.89 3.91
CA VAL A 531 13.75 -18.12 5.13
C VAL A 531 13.76 -19.06 6.33
N LYS A 532 14.76 -18.96 7.20
CA LYS A 532 14.78 -19.66 8.50
C LYS A 532 13.71 -19.07 9.42
N ILE A 533 12.87 -19.93 9.98
CA ILE A 533 11.77 -19.50 10.87
C ILE A 533 12.32 -18.93 12.18
N ALA A 534 13.46 -19.43 12.66
CA ALA A 534 14.14 -18.89 13.84
C ALA A 534 14.62 -17.44 13.61
N ASP A 535 15.15 -17.12 12.42
CA ASP A 535 15.57 -15.76 12.09
C ASP A 535 14.37 -14.82 11.92
N LEU A 536 13.27 -15.34 11.36
CA LEU A 536 12.01 -14.59 11.29
C LEU A 536 11.49 -14.26 12.69
N ALA A 537 11.54 -15.21 13.62
CA ALA A 537 11.14 -15.00 15.02
C ALA A 537 11.98 -13.91 15.69
N LYS A 538 13.32 -13.98 15.56
CA LYS A 538 14.25 -12.95 16.08
C LYS A 538 13.89 -11.57 15.57
N ARG A 539 13.76 -11.41 14.25
CA ARG A 539 13.41 -10.12 13.62
C ARG A 539 12.07 -9.59 14.09
N MET A 540 11.07 -10.44 14.30
CA MET A 540 9.77 -10.01 14.81
C MET A 540 9.83 -9.54 16.26
N ILE A 541 10.64 -10.19 17.11
CA ILE A 541 10.89 -9.76 18.50
C ILE A 541 11.57 -8.39 18.50
N GLU A 542 12.63 -8.22 17.70
CA GLU A 542 13.36 -6.96 17.52
C GLU A 542 12.43 -5.82 17.05
N LEU A 543 11.61 -6.06 16.00
CA LEU A 543 10.65 -5.06 15.50
C LEU A 543 9.58 -4.67 16.54
N ALA A 544 9.29 -5.55 17.49
CA ALA A 544 8.39 -5.25 18.59
C ALA A 544 9.08 -4.48 19.74
N GLY A 545 10.40 -4.21 19.61
CA GLY A 545 11.17 -3.44 20.59
C GLY A 545 11.71 -4.27 21.76
N TYR A 546 11.78 -5.59 21.62
CA TYR A 546 12.31 -6.49 22.65
C TYR A 546 13.63 -7.14 22.23
N GLU A 547 14.44 -7.55 23.20
CA GLU A 547 15.71 -8.22 22.97
C GLU A 547 15.50 -9.74 22.88
N PRO A 548 15.84 -10.38 21.73
CA PRO A 548 15.66 -11.82 21.54
C PRO A 548 16.57 -12.63 22.48
N GLY A 549 15.97 -13.52 23.25
CA GLY A 549 16.69 -14.41 24.19
C GLY A 549 16.82 -13.84 25.60
N GLU A 550 16.81 -12.54 25.80
CA GLU A 550 16.83 -11.90 27.11
C GLU A 550 15.41 -11.55 27.57
N GLU A 551 14.69 -10.67 26.85
CA GLU A 551 13.34 -10.25 27.22
C GLU A 551 12.28 -11.24 26.72
N ILE A 552 12.42 -11.71 25.45
CA ILE A 552 11.54 -12.72 24.88
C ILE A 552 12.36 -13.92 24.40
N LYS A 553 12.14 -15.07 25.02
CA LYS A 553 12.81 -16.34 24.68
C LYS A 553 12.21 -16.95 23.41
N ILE A 554 13.06 -17.61 22.61
CA ILE A 554 12.64 -18.50 21.53
C ILE A 554 12.79 -19.94 22.04
N GLU A 555 11.68 -20.67 22.06
CA GLU A 555 11.64 -22.07 22.51
C GLU A 555 11.47 -23.01 21.32
N TYR A 556 12.23 -24.10 21.31
CA TYR A 556 12.16 -25.13 20.27
C TYR A 556 11.31 -26.30 20.74
N THR A 557 10.16 -26.52 20.06
CA THR A 557 9.14 -27.48 20.50
C THR A 557 9.28 -28.87 19.87
N GLY A 558 10.19 -29.06 18.90
CA GLY A 558 10.25 -30.24 18.05
C GLY A 558 9.33 -30.16 16.83
N LEU A 559 9.67 -30.91 15.78
CA LEU A 559 8.83 -30.99 14.56
C LEU A 559 7.50 -31.65 14.89
N ARG A 560 6.43 -31.10 14.35
CA ARG A 560 5.06 -31.62 14.50
C ARG A 560 4.82 -32.83 13.59
N PRO A 561 3.78 -33.63 13.87
CA PRO A 561 3.36 -34.67 12.96
C PRO A 561 3.17 -34.16 11.53
N GLY A 562 3.79 -34.84 10.57
CA GLY A 562 3.75 -34.48 9.15
C GLY A 562 4.60 -33.30 8.72
N GLU A 563 5.32 -32.60 9.62
CA GLU A 563 6.10 -31.42 9.30
C GLU A 563 7.45 -31.75 8.67
N LYS A 564 7.77 -31.11 7.53
CA LYS A 564 9.09 -31.19 6.89
C LYS A 564 10.04 -30.13 7.45
N LEU A 565 11.33 -30.47 7.56
CA LEU A 565 12.38 -29.51 7.88
C LEU A 565 12.55 -28.48 6.74
N TYR A 566 12.55 -28.97 5.51
CA TYR A 566 12.64 -28.19 4.28
C TYR A 566 11.47 -28.52 3.35
N GLU A 567 10.85 -27.53 2.72
CA GLU A 567 9.80 -27.74 1.72
C GLU A 567 10.37 -27.75 0.30
N GLU A 568 9.75 -28.51 -0.56
CA GLU A 568 10.12 -28.69 -1.97
C GLU A 568 8.97 -28.19 -2.86
N VAL A 569 9.28 -27.41 -3.88
CA VAL A 569 8.28 -26.92 -4.84
C VAL A 569 8.10 -27.90 -6.00
N LEU A 570 9.13 -28.70 -6.28
CA LEU A 570 9.19 -29.76 -7.28
C LEU A 570 9.76 -31.03 -6.67
N SER A 571 9.29 -32.20 -7.11
CA SER A 571 9.94 -33.45 -6.78
C SER A 571 11.23 -33.67 -7.61
N ASN A 572 12.12 -34.54 -7.14
CA ASN A 572 13.35 -34.88 -7.86
C ASN A 572 13.12 -35.51 -9.23
N THR A 573 11.89 -36.01 -9.49
CA THR A 573 11.49 -36.64 -10.75
C THR A 573 10.70 -35.71 -11.66
N GLU A 574 10.30 -34.53 -11.20
CA GLU A 574 9.56 -33.54 -11.99
C GLU A 574 10.50 -32.59 -12.70
N ASN A 575 10.43 -32.55 -14.03
CA ASN A 575 11.06 -31.53 -14.84
C ASN A 575 10.08 -30.38 -15.06
N THR A 576 10.61 -29.19 -15.40
CA THR A 576 9.77 -28.02 -15.69
C THR A 576 10.03 -27.48 -17.08
N ILE A 577 8.98 -26.91 -17.68
CA ILE A 577 9.05 -26.14 -18.91
C ILE A 577 8.91 -24.65 -18.53
N PRO A 578 9.76 -23.75 -19.08
CA PRO A 578 9.58 -22.32 -18.89
C PRO A 578 8.29 -21.83 -19.57
N THR A 579 7.71 -20.75 -19.05
CA THR A 579 6.60 -20.04 -19.66
C THR A 579 7.04 -18.68 -20.18
N THR A 580 6.12 -17.89 -20.70
CA THR A 580 6.34 -16.47 -21.05
C THR A 580 6.62 -15.59 -19.83
N HIS A 581 6.27 -16.08 -18.64
CA HIS A 581 6.49 -15.36 -17.39
C HIS A 581 7.62 -16.00 -16.56
N ASP A 582 8.68 -15.23 -16.23
CA ASP A 582 9.91 -15.72 -15.57
C ASP A 582 9.68 -16.45 -14.25
N ARG A 583 8.61 -16.10 -13.51
CA ARG A 583 8.28 -16.68 -12.21
C ARG A 583 7.31 -17.86 -12.26
N ILE A 584 6.84 -18.25 -13.46
CA ILE A 584 5.90 -19.35 -13.62
C ILE A 584 6.52 -20.42 -14.52
N ARG A 585 6.57 -21.63 -14.04
CA ARG A 585 7.03 -22.80 -14.78
C ARG A 585 5.94 -23.85 -14.81
N ILE A 586 5.88 -24.67 -15.86
CA ILE A 586 4.93 -25.79 -15.96
C ILE A 586 5.66 -27.06 -15.52
N ALA A 587 5.14 -27.76 -14.51
CA ALA A 587 5.66 -29.04 -14.07
C ALA A 587 5.22 -30.16 -15.02
N LYS A 588 6.19 -30.99 -15.43
CA LYS A 588 5.91 -32.28 -16.08
C LYS A 588 5.72 -33.33 -14.99
N VAL A 589 4.47 -33.69 -14.74
CA VAL A 589 4.12 -34.67 -13.72
C VAL A 589 3.70 -35.99 -14.36
N ARG A 590 3.72 -37.08 -13.58
CA ARG A 590 3.20 -38.37 -14.01
C ARG A 590 1.71 -38.24 -14.36
N GLU A 591 1.33 -38.76 -15.50
CA GLU A 591 -0.07 -38.87 -15.93
C GLU A 591 -0.78 -40.02 -15.23
N TYR A 592 -2.05 -39.84 -14.95
CA TYR A 592 -2.92 -40.83 -14.34
C TYR A 592 -4.15 -41.10 -15.22
N ASP A 593 -4.53 -42.35 -15.33
CA ASP A 593 -5.75 -42.74 -15.98
C ASP A 593 -6.99 -42.25 -15.22
N TYR A 594 -7.92 -41.61 -15.92
CA TYR A 594 -9.09 -41.01 -15.30
C TYR A 594 -10.03 -42.02 -14.67
N ALA A 595 -10.25 -43.19 -15.31
CA ALA A 595 -11.15 -44.22 -14.79
C ALA A 595 -10.62 -44.77 -13.45
N LYS A 596 -9.29 -44.97 -13.35
CA LYS A 596 -8.63 -45.35 -12.08
C LYS A 596 -8.72 -44.28 -11.04
N ALA A 597 -8.49 -43.02 -11.41
CA ALA A 597 -8.58 -41.88 -10.48
C ALA A 597 -10.03 -41.69 -9.97
N CYS A 598 -11.01 -41.86 -10.82
CA CYS A 598 -12.43 -41.81 -10.49
C CYS A 598 -12.82 -42.92 -9.51
N ALA A 599 -12.43 -44.18 -9.81
CA ALA A 599 -12.70 -45.32 -8.94
C ALA A 599 -12.03 -45.16 -7.55
N ALA A 600 -10.77 -44.75 -7.53
CA ALA A 600 -10.02 -44.52 -6.29
C ALA A 600 -10.63 -43.38 -5.44
N THR A 601 -11.05 -42.29 -6.05
CA THR A 601 -11.74 -41.18 -5.33
C THR A 601 -13.10 -41.61 -4.81
N GLY A 602 -13.83 -42.49 -5.54
CA GLY A 602 -15.10 -43.06 -5.07
C GLY A 602 -14.92 -43.93 -3.81
N GLN A 603 -13.89 -44.80 -3.81
CA GLN A 603 -13.55 -45.59 -2.61
C GLN A 603 -13.09 -44.73 -1.42
N LEU A 604 -12.27 -43.72 -1.69
CA LEU A 604 -11.86 -42.76 -0.64
C LEU A 604 -13.07 -42.05 -0.04
N GLU A 605 -14.03 -41.63 -0.86
CA GLU A 605 -15.27 -41.03 -0.37
C GLU A 605 -16.04 -41.99 0.54
N GLN A 606 -16.19 -43.24 0.13
CA GLN A 606 -16.89 -44.24 0.91
C GLN A 606 -16.23 -44.44 2.31
N PHE A 607 -14.92 -44.66 2.34
CA PHE A 607 -14.20 -44.83 3.60
C PHE A 607 -14.23 -43.56 4.48
N ALA A 608 -14.06 -42.39 3.87
CA ALA A 608 -14.10 -41.14 4.59
C ALA A 608 -15.48 -40.83 5.18
N ARG A 609 -16.57 -41.11 4.45
CA ARG A 609 -17.94 -40.93 4.98
C ARG A 609 -18.27 -41.90 6.13
N MET A 610 -17.66 -43.08 6.14
CA MET A 610 -17.75 -44.05 7.26
C MET A 610 -16.81 -43.74 8.41
N VAL A 611 -16.02 -42.66 8.31
CA VAL A 611 -14.96 -42.28 9.28
C VAL A 611 -13.94 -43.43 9.51
N ASN A 612 -13.70 -44.23 8.50
CA ASN A 612 -12.74 -45.33 8.53
C ASN A 612 -11.33 -44.81 8.23
N VAL A 613 -10.66 -44.27 9.23
CA VAL A 613 -9.33 -43.64 9.13
C VAL A 613 -8.26 -44.61 8.59
N PRO A 614 -8.14 -45.87 9.09
CA PRO A 614 -7.11 -46.80 8.61
C PRO A 614 -7.18 -47.06 7.11
N ASP A 615 -8.37 -47.45 6.60
CA ASP A 615 -8.54 -47.76 5.20
C ASP A 615 -8.42 -46.49 4.29
N THR A 616 -8.89 -45.35 4.78
CA THR A 616 -8.69 -44.07 4.09
C THR A 616 -7.20 -43.79 3.89
N VAL A 617 -6.39 -43.85 4.93
CA VAL A 617 -4.95 -43.56 4.86
C VAL A 617 -4.19 -44.62 4.06
N CYS A 618 -4.52 -45.91 4.23
CA CYS A 618 -3.95 -46.98 3.43
C CYS A 618 -4.21 -46.77 1.93
N LEU A 619 -5.45 -46.40 1.53
CA LEU A 619 -5.79 -46.15 0.15
C LEU A 619 -5.08 -44.87 -0.37
N MET A 620 -4.98 -43.81 0.43
CA MET A 620 -4.19 -42.61 0.07
C MET A 620 -2.75 -42.97 -0.29
N LYS A 621 -2.08 -43.80 0.53
CA LYS A 621 -0.69 -44.25 0.30
C LYS A 621 -0.57 -45.17 -0.94
N LYS A 622 -1.59 -45.96 -1.27
CA LYS A 622 -1.61 -46.75 -2.49
C LYS A 622 -1.68 -45.89 -3.75
N ILE A 623 -2.53 -44.86 -3.77
CA ILE A 623 -2.72 -43.97 -4.91
C ILE A 623 -1.52 -43.03 -5.08
N VAL A 624 -0.93 -42.57 -3.96
CA VAL A 624 0.21 -41.65 -3.91
C VAL A 624 1.41 -42.36 -3.26
N PRO A 625 2.19 -43.16 -4.01
CA PRO A 625 3.31 -43.94 -3.46
C PRO A 625 4.41 -43.07 -2.84
N GLU A 626 4.55 -41.81 -3.30
CA GLU A 626 5.47 -40.83 -2.76
C GLU A 626 5.04 -40.30 -1.38
N PHE A 627 3.82 -40.57 -0.91
CA PHE A 627 3.37 -40.20 0.42
C PHE A 627 4.05 -41.06 1.50
N LYS A 628 5.00 -40.48 2.21
CA LYS A 628 5.68 -41.06 3.37
C LYS A 628 5.43 -40.21 4.60
N SER A 629 4.67 -40.73 5.55
CA SER A 629 4.37 -40.02 6.79
C SER A 629 5.66 -39.73 7.58
N LYS A 630 5.72 -38.57 8.27
CA LYS A 630 6.83 -38.24 9.17
C LYS A 630 6.30 -37.79 10.52
N ASN A 631 6.86 -38.32 11.60
CA ASN A 631 6.46 -38.01 12.98
C ASN A 631 4.94 -38.20 13.22
N SER A 632 4.31 -39.15 12.52
CA SER A 632 2.87 -39.39 12.54
C SER A 632 2.58 -40.84 12.84
N GLU A 633 1.45 -41.13 13.48
CA GLU A 633 0.97 -42.49 13.72
C GLU A 633 0.76 -43.28 12.40
N PHE A 634 0.63 -42.57 11.28
CA PHE A 634 0.41 -43.17 9.98
C PHE A 634 1.69 -43.70 9.30
N GLU A 635 2.86 -43.58 9.91
CA GLU A 635 4.10 -44.23 9.46
C GLU A 635 3.96 -45.77 9.43
N ARG A 636 3.11 -46.31 10.29
CA ARG A 636 2.80 -47.75 10.30
C ARG A 636 2.24 -48.29 8.98
N PHE A 637 1.67 -47.39 8.14
CA PHE A 637 1.14 -47.74 6.84
C PHE A 637 2.12 -47.48 5.69
N ASP A 638 3.36 -47.02 5.93
CA ASP A 638 4.35 -46.73 4.89
C ASP A 638 4.88 -47.98 4.17
N LYS A 639 4.67 -49.17 4.74
CA LYS A 639 5.08 -50.47 4.17
C LYS A 639 4.03 -51.07 3.22
N VAL A 640 2.92 -50.40 2.96
CA VAL A 640 1.88 -50.82 2.05
C VAL A 640 2.40 -50.78 0.60
N GLN A 641 2.37 -51.94 -0.10
CA GLN A 641 2.78 -51.99 -1.51
C GLN A 641 1.88 -51.10 -2.40
N PRO A 642 2.46 -50.39 -3.37
CA PRO A 642 1.67 -49.59 -4.34
C PRO A 642 0.71 -50.48 -5.12
N ALA A 643 -0.44 -49.92 -5.48
CA ALA A 643 -1.47 -50.58 -6.26
C ALA A 643 -1.15 -50.64 -7.75
#